data_5cba5e5ff7933d9e3de2edbbe6f20575
#
_entry.id   5cba5e5ff7933d9e3de2edbbe6f20575
#
_cell.length_a   1.000
_cell.length_b   1.000
_cell.length_c   1.000
_cell.angle_alpha   90.00
_cell.angle_beta   90.00
_cell.angle_gamma   90.00
#
_symmetry.space_group_name_H-M   'P 1'
#
loop_
_entity.id
_entity.type
_entity.pdbx_description
1 polymer ?
#
loop_
_entity_poly.entity_id
_entity_poly.type
_entity_poly.pdbx_seq_one_letter_code
_entity_poly.pdbx_strand_id
1 'polypeptide(L)'
;MPQLCPTAPRALSISPFTLARLVATAALSVAAHAHAIQDVDDAGHFGFDGLEVVKIDPKAGPIASGDFDGDGRADLAAANNFKSRIELHIQKPGATPDDPIDAATSVNEVPPHWRFRRVEIPVSHQVTAIAPFDFDGDGLLDIVYAGQPGTVVFLRQAKPGVFEVERRIPLKGLTQSRDGFVIADLIGDARPDLAAIVSGQPVVWTLDGSKLGDPVELGSGDPLVALVVGDFDGDTYNDLVGVTPDNAAPVRLWLASADASSDASADDKATKRLGSQRRFEMPPLREVSALRLPGTKKDLLARIERQSKRLVVEELVEDASGARDASLEVFSAAGGKKRSYAVGDVDGDGLADVISSDPAASAVTVYRQQKGRGLQPGVSQPSFAEIDAVAAGNVDGKPGDEVFVLSEKEGVVGKSVWTNGALSFPTALPLSPGVTPAVLSLVQLESGPRAAVITKDGRNYQLELLPVNGDTQAAAEVIKLGALVKGPDAILALDADQDGRTDLLLLTADKPMSMLQAVEKDGTTSFELRESKDMAQFGLAQAANAGNSVAFDVDGDGKKELVVADRNFIRALRYAPGANPPGWQVVAQMNASRADAKLVALTVRGDTLVAADRENATLAVFAKDSAGKWTQSDEHPVTGFKFGPVRAGNFSGGTSEDVLLVGDDGFAIARLDGGRLALEEVANFRADRIQQVDHEVIAGDVNGDGFLDLVTLDAGEQSLGVLSFSEGGKLLPMTRFRVFETRLFQAGEPREFEPSMALIGDFTGDGANDIVLLCHDRMLLYPQSPKPTKSTP
;
A
#
# COMPACT_ATOMS: atom_id res chain seq x y z
N MET A 1 10.79 -38.08 -60.68
CA MET A 1 9.98 -37.31 -61.64
C MET A 1 8.65 -38.00 -61.84
N PRO A 2 7.53 -37.37 -61.57
CA PRO A 2 6.97 -36.30 -62.38
C PRO A 2 6.49 -35.09 -61.52
N GLN A 3 6.67 -33.95 -62.06
CA GLN A 3 5.95 -32.70 -62.30
C GLN A 3 4.90 -32.17 -61.27
N LEU A 4 5.31 -31.08 -60.68
CA LEU A 4 4.52 -30.07 -59.95
C LEU A 4 3.67 -29.22 -60.93
N CYS A 5 2.40 -29.02 -60.61
CA CYS A 5 1.57 -27.99 -61.20
C CYS A 5 1.19 -26.93 -60.12
N PRO A 6 1.36 -25.66 -60.37
CA PRO A 6 1.08 -24.62 -59.38
C PRO A 6 -0.39 -24.18 -59.41
N THR A 7 -1.07 -24.18 -58.29
CA THR A 7 -2.39 -23.54 -58.14
C THR A 7 -2.20 -22.09 -57.77
N ALA A 8 -2.84 -21.21 -58.57
CA ALA A 8 -2.87 -19.76 -58.40
C ALA A 8 -3.67 -19.31 -57.14
N PRO A 9 -3.30 -18.24 -56.48
CA PRO A 9 -4.08 -17.73 -55.31
C PRO A 9 -5.36 -16.99 -55.78
N ARG A 10 -6.47 -17.32 -55.15
CA ARG A 10 -7.74 -16.63 -55.34
C ARG A 10 -7.60 -15.17 -54.83
N ALA A 11 -7.90 -14.18 -55.67
CA ALA A 11 -8.01 -12.80 -55.34
C ALA A 11 -9.26 -12.56 -54.45
N LEU A 12 -9.09 -12.02 -53.26
CA LEU A 12 -10.18 -11.47 -52.46
C LEU A 12 -10.58 -10.09 -53.02
N SER A 13 -11.79 -9.99 -53.51
CA SER A 13 -12.38 -8.72 -53.94
C SER A 13 -12.81 -7.92 -52.69
N ILE A 14 -12.10 -6.85 -52.41
CA ILE A 14 -12.49 -5.87 -51.36
C ILE A 14 -13.44 -4.85 -52.00
N SER A 15 -14.61 -4.64 -51.42
CA SER A 15 -15.58 -3.68 -51.89
C SER A 15 -15.09 -2.24 -51.72
N PRO A 16 -15.44 -1.31 -52.65
CA PRO A 16 -14.93 0.09 -52.62
C PRO A 16 -15.34 0.87 -51.36
N PHE A 17 -16.37 0.43 -50.63
CA PHE A 17 -16.77 1.04 -49.35
C PHE A 17 -15.83 0.73 -48.18
N THR A 18 -15.14 -0.39 -48.21
CA THR A 18 -14.16 -0.78 -47.13
C THR A 18 -12.84 -0.02 -47.31
N LEU A 19 -12.46 0.26 -48.56
CA LEU A 19 -11.23 1.02 -48.84
C LEU A 19 -11.38 2.50 -48.46
N ALA A 20 -12.58 3.09 -48.64
CA ALA A 20 -12.84 4.47 -48.25
C ALA A 20 -12.83 4.70 -46.73
N ARG A 21 -13.24 3.69 -45.94
CA ARG A 21 -13.16 3.78 -44.47
C ARG A 21 -11.73 3.58 -43.96
N LEU A 22 -10.93 2.70 -44.51
CA LEU A 22 -9.53 2.51 -44.17
C LEU A 22 -8.67 3.74 -44.53
N VAL A 23 -8.93 4.37 -45.65
CA VAL A 23 -8.22 5.61 -46.07
C VAL A 23 -8.64 6.81 -45.21
N ALA A 24 -9.93 6.90 -44.78
CA ALA A 24 -10.38 7.95 -43.90
C ALA A 24 -9.80 7.80 -42.46
N THR A 25 -9.68 6.58 -41.94
CA THR A 25 -9.06 6.33 -40.61
C THR A 25 -7.55 6.55 -40.66
N ALA A 26 -6.89 6.18 -41.77
CA ALA A 26 -5.46 6.45 -41.94
C ALA A 26 -5.18 7.95 -42.18
N ALA A 27 -6.10 8.68 -42.84
CA ALA A 27 -5.95 10.12 -43.05
C ALA A 27 -6.23 10.93 -41.77
N LEU A 28 -7.13 10.45 -40.87
CA LEU A 28 -7.33 11.08 -39.55
C LEU A 28 -6.18 10.79 -38.59
N SER A 29 -5.57 9.61 -38.61
CA SER A 29 -4.37 9.30 -37.80
C SER A 29 -3.12 10.02 -38.32
N VAL A 30 -2.99 10.23 -39.62
CA VAL A 30 -1.87 11.01 -40.23
C VAL A 30 -2.07 12.52 -40.01
N ALA A 31 -3.32 13.02 -39.97
CA ALA A 31 -3.60 14.42 -39.64
C ALA A 31 -3.38 14.76 -38.16
N ALA A 32 -3.55 13.80 -37.26
CA ALA A 32 -3.20 13.96 -35.85
C ALA A 32 -1.69 13.86 -35.59
N HIS A 33 -0.89 13.28 -36.49
CA HIS A 33 0.57 13.17 -36.38
C HIS A 33 1.34 14.16 -37.27
N ALA A 34 0.66 15.04 -38.01
CA ALA A 34 1.29 16.00 -38.93
C ALA A 34 1.44 17.42 -38.32
N HIS A 35 1.26 17.56 -37.00
CA HIS A 35 1.41 18.85 -36.30
C HIS A 35 2.57 18.88 -35.31
N ALA A 36 3.58 18.10 -35.49
CA ALA A 36 4.75 18.19 -34.60
C ALA A 36 6.02 17.75 -35.33
N ILE A 37 6.45 18.52 -36.32
CA ILE A 37 7.87 18.74 -36.59
C ILE A 37 8.04 20.24 -36.53
N GLN A 38 7.92 20.79 -35.34
CA GLN A 38 8.48 22.08 -35.05
C GLN A 38 9.95 21.85 -34.72
N ASP A 39 10.79 22.65 -35.33
CA ASP A 39 12.24 22.53 -35.33
C ASP A 39 12.76 22.39 -33.89
N VAL A 40 13.80 21.58 -33.73
CA VAL A 40 14.62 21.42 -32.52
C VAL A 40 15.25 22.75 -32.05
N ASP A 41 15.06 23.83 -32.77
CA ASP A 41 15.50 25.21 -32.45
C ASP A 41 14.58 25.94 -31.43
N ASP A 42 13.43 25.39 -31.04
CA ASP A 42 12.58 25.92 -29.97
C ASP A 42 12.73 25.15 -28.63
N ALA A 43 13.71 24.29 -28.51
CA ALA A 43 14.19 23.79 -27.22
C ALA A 43 14.54 25.02 -26.37
N GLY A 44 13.82 25.22 -25.28
CA GLY A 44 13.86 26.44 -24.50
C GLY A 44 15.27 26.88 -24.12
N HIS A 45 15.50 28.15 -24.07
CA HIS A 45 16.78 28.72 -23.68
C HIS A 45 17.01 28.51 -22.17
N PHE A 46 17.94 27.64 -21.82
CA PHE A 46 18.45 27.49 -20.47
C PHE A 46 19.74 28.29 -20.29
N GLY A 47 19.60 29.55 -19.94
CA GLY A 47 20.69 30.43 -19.57
C GLY A 47 20.52 30.85 -18.12
N PHE A 48 21.64 30.92 -17.42
CA PHE A 48 21.70 31.49 -16.08
C PHE A 48 22.60 32.70 -16.08
N ASP A 49 22.20 33.74 -15.36
CA ASP A 49 23.01 34.90 -15.11
C ASP A 49 24.13 34.60 -14.12
N GLY A 50 24.89 35.59 -13.73
CA GLY A 50 26.01 35.41 -12.80
C GLY A 50 25.56 34.77 -11.49
N LEU A 51 26.20 33.67 -11.11
CA LEU A 51 25.98 32.97 -9.86
C LEU A 51 26.07 33.93 -8.66
N GLU A 52 25.00 33.96 -7.84
CA GLU A 52 24.98 34.67 -6.56
C GLU A 52 25.21 33.72 -5.40
N VAL A 53 25.98 34.13 -4.41
CA VAL A 53 26.36 33.33 -3.26
C VAL A 53 25.81 33.94 -1.99
N VAL A 54 24.79 33.34 -1.41
CA VAL A 54 24.26 33.71 -0.09
C VAL A 54 24.95 32.87 0.97
N LYS A 55 25.83 33.53 1.75
CA LYS A 55 26.56 32.85 2.84
C LYS A 55 25.62 32.53 4.00
N ILE A 56 25.76 31.31 4.51
CA ILE A 56 25.10 30.81 5.72
C ILE A 56 26.13 30.13 6.61
N ASP A 57 25.77 29.69 7.81
CA ASP A 57 26.69 28.93 8.65
C ASP A 57 26.79 27.45 8.17
N PRO A 58 27.89 26.75 8.50
CA PRO A 58 28.03 25.33 8.18
C PRO A 58 26.94 24.48 8.84
N LYS A 59 26.57 23.34 8.19
CA LYS A 59 25.49 22.44 8.65
C LYS A 59 24.11 23.10 8.67
N ALA A 60 23.90 24.09 7.83
CA ALA A 60 22.58 24.63 7.58
C ALA A 60 21.74 23.65 6.73
N GLY A 61 20.44 23.73 6.89
CA GLY A 61 19.43 22.91 6.22
C GLY A 61 18.52 22.19 7.21
N PRO A 62 17.31 21.87 6.77
CA PRO A 62 16.73 22.05 5.44
C PRO A 62 16.48 23.51 5.07
N ILE A 63 16.18 23.74 3.77
CA ILE A 63 15.72 25.02 3.24
C ILE A 63 14.27 24.92 2.76
N ALA A 64 13.55 26.07 2.76
CA ALA A 64 12.20 26.19 2.24
C ALA A 64 12.01 27.59 1.62
N SER A 65 11.01 27.74 0.76
CA SER A 65 10.64 29.03 0.18
C SER A 65 9.20 29.40 0.52
N GLY A 66 8.93 30.71 0.55
CA GLY A 66 7.60 31.26 0.77
C GLY A 66 7.66 32.78 0.95
N ASP A 67 6.50 33.44 0.95
CA ASP A 67 6.40 34.85 1.25
C ASP A 67 6.35 35.05 2.78
N PHE A 68 7.51 35.23 3.41
CA PHE A 68 7.63 35.34 4.86
C PHE A 68 7.44 36.74 5.43
N ASP A 69 7.21 37.77 4.60
CA ASP A 69 6.87 39.10 5.09
C ASP A 69 5.60 39.70 4.47
N GLY A 70 4.87 38.93 3.66
CA GLY A 70 3.57 39.30 3.11
C GLY A 70 3.64 40.30 1.98
N ASP A 71 4.78 40.41 1.28
CA ASP A 71 5.00 41.38 0.20
C ASP A 71 4.74 40.80 -1.21
N GLY A 72 4.39 39.53 -1.30
CA GLY A 72 4.06 38.80 -2.53
C GLY A 72 5.26 38.25 -3.27
N ARG A 73 6.46 38.30 -2.70
CA ARG A 73 7.70 37.75 -3.29
C ARG A 73 8.16 36.48 -2.58
N ALA A 74 8.90 35.66 -3.32
CA ALA A 74 9.46 34.44 -2.75
C ALA A 74 10.72 34.75 -1.92
N ASP A 75 10.66 34.42 -0.65
CA ASP A 75 11.76 34.46 0.29
C ASP A 75 12.34 33.06 0.52
N LEU A 76 13.47 32.99 1.23
CA LEU A 76 14.10 31.75 1.62
C LEU A 76 14.16 31.59 3.14
N ALA A 77 13.84 30.40 3.63
CA ALA A 77 14.08 29.98 5.00
C ALA A 77 15.19 28.91 5.02
N ALA A 78 16.16 29.05 5.93
CA ALA A 78 17.22 28.06 6.13
C ALA A 78 17.35 27.72 7.61
N ALA A 79 17.29 26.44 7.97
CA ALA A 79 17.60 25.99 9.31
C ALA A 79 19.10 26.13 9.58
N ASN A 80 19.48 26.99 10.52
CA ASN A 80 20.85 27.12 11.00
C ASN A 80 21.02 26.32 12.30
N ASN A 81 21.22 25.03 12.17
CA ASN A 81 21.36 24.11 13.31
C ASN A 81 22.65 24.35 14.11
N PHE A 82 23.64 25.04 13.52
CA PHE A 82 24.87 25.41 14.22
C PHE A 82 24.64 26.52 15.24
N LYS A 83 23.72 27.45 14.96
CA LYS A 83 23.38 28.59 15.83
C LYS A 83 21.98 28.47 16.48
N SER A 84 21.31 27.32 16.33
CA SER A 84 19.98 27.07 16.90
C SER A 84 18.94 28.13 16.51
N ARG A 85 18.82 28.39 15.21
CA ARG A 85 17.84 29.33 14.66
C ARG A 85 17.40 28.95 13.25
N ILE A 86 16.27 29.47 12.82
CA ILE A 86 15.87 29.54 11.42
C ILE A 86 16.27 30.95 10.92
N GLU A 87 16.94 31.03 9.81
CA GLU A 87 17.29 32.27 9.12
C GLU A 87 16.35 32.47 7.95
N LEU A 88 15.59 33.56 7.97
CA LEU A 88 14.85 34.03 6.81
C LEU A 88 15.71 34.97 6.01
N HIS A 89 15.76 34.77 4.73
CA HIS A 89 16.37 35.64 3.76
C HIS A 89 15.27 36.30 2.95
N ILE A 90 14.81 37.46 3.41
CA ILE A 90 13.70 38.23 2.84
C ILE A 90 14.19 38.99 1.63
N GLN A 91 13.57 38.80 0.49
CA GLN A 91 13.91 39.43 -0.79
C GLN A 91 13.66 40.95 -0.71
N LYS A 92 14.67 41.76 -1.02
CA LYS A 92 14.55 43.23 -1.07
C LYS A 92 14.03 43.67 -2.44
N PRO A 93 12.99 44.46 -2.51
CA PRO A 93 12.43 44.95 -3.77
C PRO A 93 13.45 45.87 -4.53
N GLY A 94 13.70 45.53 -5.80
CA GLY A 94 14.56 46.31 -6.69
C GLY A 94 16.02 46.44 -6.25
N ALA A 95 16.48 45.52 -5.39
CA ALA A 95 17.87 45.48 -4.96
C ALA A 95 18.85 45.22 -6.11
N THR A 96 19.98 45.84 -6.08
CA THR A 96 21.04 45.71 -7.10
C THR A 96 22.39 45.35 -6.46
N PRO A 97 23.35 44.76 -7.21
CA PRO A 97 24.68 44.45 -6.68
C PRO A 97 25.46 45.67 -6.17
N ASP A 98 25.10 46.88 -6.62
CA ASP A 98 25.72 48.14 -6.21
C ASP A 98 25.14 48.68 -4.90
N ASP A 99 24.12 48.08 -4.35
CA ASP A 99 23.50 48.52 -3.10
C ASP A 99 24.47 48.35 -1.92
N PRO A 100 24.54 49.33 -0.99
CA PRO A 100 25.45 49.23 0.13
C PRO A 100 25.10 48.02 1.01
N ILE A 101 26.12 47.20 1.26
CA ILE A 101 26.02 46.07 2.16
C ILE A 101 26.53 46.55 3.54
N ASP A 102 25.72 46.34 4.58
CA ASP A 102 26.14 46.64 5.94
C ASP A 102 27.39 45.81 6.30
N ALA A 103 28.38 46.43 6.86
CA ALA A 103 29.59 45.73 7.28
C ALA A 103 29.25 44.76 8.42
N ALA A 104 29.78 43.53 8.32
CA ALA A 104 29.64 42.59 9.43
C ALA A 104 30.24 43.21 10.71
N THR A 105 29.46 43.17 11.79
CA THR A 105 29.83 43.80 13.07
C THR A 105 30.87 42.99 13.84
N SER A 106 31.10 41.74 13.44
CA SER A 106 32.00 40.78 14.07
C SER A 106 32.68 39.87 13.03
N VAL A 107 33.93 39.47 13.30
CA VAL A 107 34.70 38.55 12.44
C VAL A 107 34.02 37.17 12.27
N ASN A 108 33.17 36.77 13.21
CA ASN A 108 32.46 35.50 13.17
C ASN A 108 31.01 35.65 12.67
N GLU A 109 30.66 36.79 12.14
CA GLU A 109 29.32 37.03 11.60
C GLU A 109 29.32 36.74 10.08
N VAL A 110 28.27 35.97 9.65
CA VAL A 110 28.08 35.76 8.22
C VAL A 110 27.71 37.08 7.57
N PRO A 111 28.41 37.50 6.51
CA PRO A 111 28.17 38.80 5.86
C PRO A 111 26.74 38.85 5.30
N PRO A 112 26.08 40.02 5.38
CA PRO A 112 24.76 40.18 4.76
C PRO A 112 24.89 40.15 3.23
N HIS A 113 23.76 39.84 2.57
CA HIS A 113 23.65 39.81 1.13
C HIS A 113 22.95 41.07 0.60
N TRP A 114 23.36 41.58 -0.56
CA TRP A 114 22.76 42.78 -1.13
C TRP A 114 21.26 42.57 -1.48
N ARG A 115 20.90 41.40 -2.00
CA ARG A 115 19.53 41.05 -2.40
C ARG A 115 18.60 40.72 -1.22
N PHE A 116 19.11 40.11 -0.17
CA PHE A 116 18.31 39.58 0.94
C PHE A 116 18.58 40.34 2.26
N ARG A 117 17.49 40.56 3.01
CA ARG A 117 17.54 40.99 4.40
C ARG A 117 17.41 39.77 5.29
N ARG A 118 18.33 39.55 6.18
CA ARG A 118 18.31 38.41 7.10
C ARG A 118 17.46 38.69 8.33
N VAL A 119 16.54 37.76 8.69
CA VAL A 119 15.78 37.75 9.93
C VAL A 119 16.09 36.43 10.66
N GLU A 120 16.30 36.49 11.98
CA GLU A 120 16.72 35.34 12.76
C GLU A 120 15.60 34.95 13.72
N ILE A 121 15.17 33.70 13.69
CA ILE A 121 14.15 33.12 14.55
C ILE A 121 14.82 32.06 15.44
N PRO A 122 15.00 32.33 16.76
CA PRO A 122 15.60 31.35 17.67
C PRO A 122 14.76 30.09 17.79
N VAL A 123 15.40 28.91 17.73
CA VAL A 123 14.76 27.61 17.92
C VAL A 123 15.46 26.82 19.02
N SER A 124 14.69 25.95 19.69
CA SER A 124 15.20 25.14 20.81
C SER A 124 15.52 23.69 20.42
N HIS A 125 15.33 23.33 19.16
CA HIS A 125 15.53 21.97 18.63
C HIS A 125 16.47 22.02 17.42
N GLN A 126 17.15 20.92 17.14
CA GLN A 126 17.78 20.75 15.84
C GLN A 126 16.66 20.54 14.81
N VAL A 127 16.53 21.46 13.86
CA VAL A 127 15.50 21.42 12.82
C VAL A 127 15.85 20.36 11.79
N THR A 128 14.93 19.47 11.50
CA THR A 128 15.08 18.36 10.54
C THR A 128 14.21 18.49 9.30
N ALA A 129 13.07 19.19 9.41
CA ALA A 129 12.17 19.52 8.31
C ALA A 129 11.50 20.86 8.57
N ILE A 130 11.20 21.61 7.51
CA ILE A 130 10.47 22.91 7.56
C ILE A 130 9.34 22.84 6.55
N ALA A 131 8.13 23.20 6.98
CA ALA A 131 6.95 23.38 6.14
C ALA A 131 6.36 24.78 6.36
N PRO A 132 6.53 25.70 5.40
CA PRO A 132 5.79 26.97 5.41
C PRO A 132 4.31 26.71 5.17
N PHE A 133 3.45 27.22 6.04
CA PHE A 133 2.01 26.99 5.95
C PHE A 133 1.23 27.94 6.88
N ASP A 134 0.24 28.66 6.36
CA ASP A 134 -0.70 29.49 7.13
C ASP A 134 -1.67 28.58 7.90
N PHE A 135 -1.34 28.26 9.17
CA PHE A 135 -2.14 27.30 9.95
C PHE A 135 -3.29 27.95 10.71
N ASP A 136 -3.28 29.26 10.92
CA ASP A 136 -4.35 29.96 11.62
C ASP A 136 -5.32 30.70 10.69
N GLY A 137 -5.02 30.75 9.37
CA GLY A 137 -5.89 31.32 8.35
C GLY A 137 -5.91 32.84 8.34
N ASP A 138 -4.88 33.52 8.87
CA ASP A 138 -4.83 34.98 8.95
C ASP A 138 -4.25 35.62 7.67
N GLY A 139 -3.78 34.81 6.71
CA GLY A 139 -3.21 35.22 5.42
C GLY A 139 -1.72 35.52 5.48
N LEU A 140 -1.05 35.33 6.61
CA LEU A 140 0.39 35.38 6.75
C LEU A 140 0.97 33.96 6.76
N LEU A 141 2.10 33.78 6.10
CA LEU A 141 2.72 32.47 6.03
C LEU A 141 3.46 32.13 7.31
N ASP A 142 2.97 31.12 8.03
CA ASP A 142 3.60 30.60 9.24
C ASP A 142 4.73 29.58 8.91
N ILE A 143 5.38 29.06 9.94
CA ILE A 143 6.38 28.01 9.81
C ILE A 143 6.05 26.88 10.77
N VAL A 144 5.86 25.68 10.24
CA VAL A 144 5.82 24.44 11.02
C VAL A 144 7.12 23.68 10.80
N TYR A 145 7.79 23.26 11.86
CA TYR A 145 9.02 22.48 11.71
C TYR A 145 9.05 21.24 12.58
N ALA A 146 9.69 20.19 12.07
CA ALA A 146 10.07 19.02 12.84
C ALA A 146 11.48 19.18 13.41
N GLY A 147 11.67 18.75 14.66
CA GLY A 147 12.95 18.91 15.36
C GLY A 147 13.37 17.73 16.21
N GLN A 148 14.66 17.68 16.53
CA GLN A 148 15.25 16.71 17.44
C GLN A 148 15.53 17.34 18.80
N PRO A 149 15.12 16.71 19.94
CA PRO A 149 14.36 15.46 20.04
C PRO A 149 12.95 15.59 19.42
N GLY A 150 12.34 14.46 19.01
CA GLY A 150 11.11 14.40 18.24
C GLY A 150 10.00 15.33 18.71
N THR A 151 9.84 16.46 18.07
CA THR A 151 8.89 17.52 18.38
C THR A 151 8.45 18.22 17.11
N VAL A 152 7.18 18.50 16.96
CA VAL A 152 6.65 19.43 15.94
C VAL A 152 6.40 20.76 16.62
N VAL A 153 6.85 21.84 15.98
CA VAL A 153 6.75 23.21 16.51
C VAL A 153 6.03 24.09 15.50
N PHE A 154 5.03 24.82 15.97
CA PHE A 154 4.27 25.79 15.22
C PHE A 154 4.79 27.19 15.59
N LEU A 155 5.33 27.89 14.60
CA LEU A 155 5.79 29.28 14.69
C LEU A 155 4.79 30.15 13.93
N ARG A 156 3.97 30.90 14.66
CA ARG A 156 3.00 31.82 14.07
C ARG A 156 3.68 33.13 13.66
N GLN A 157 3.38 33.60 12.47
CA GLN A 157 3.77 34.93 12.02
C GLN A 157 2.81 35.96 12.60
N ALA A 158 3.15 36.53 13.77
CA ALA A 158 2.31 37.50 14.47
C ALA A 158 2.19 38.85 13.75
N LYS A 159 3.13 39.19 12.89
CA LYS A 159 3.21 40.33 11.99
C LYS A 159 4.18 40.03 10.89
N PRO A 160 4.12 40.68 9.71
CA PRO A 160 5.10 40.51 8.64
C PRO A 160 6.54 40.42 9.13
N GLY A 161 7.18 39.24 8.93
CA GLY A 161 8.55 38.96 9.35
C GLY A 161 8.78 38.77 10.85
N VAL A 162 7.74 38.68 11.70
CA VAL A 162 7.86 38.52 13.16
C VAL A 162 7.17 37.22 13.58
N PHE A 163 7.95 36.26 14.05
CA PHE A 163 7.51 34.90 14.40
C PHE A 163 7.54 34.67 15.92
N GLU A 164 6.49 34.02 16.43
CA GLU A 164 6.34 33.62 17.82
C GLU A 164 6.02 32.13 17.91
N VAL A 165 6.51 31.48 18.97
CA VAL A 165 6.18 30.07 19.18
C VAL A 165 4.73 29.95 19.67
N GLU A 166 3.86 29.44 18.82
CA GLU A 166 2.47 29.19 19.17
C GLU A 166 2.33 27.87 19.98
N ARG A 167 2.98 26.80 19.47
CA ARG A 167 2.85 25.47 20.09
C ARG A 167 4.06 24.58 19.86
N ARG A 168 4.31 23.70 20.82
CA ARG A 168 5.28 22.59 20.73
C ARG A 168 4.58 21.30 21.07
N ILE A 169 4.67 20.29 20.19
CA ILE A 169 4.02 18.99 20.34
C ILE A 169 5.11 17.91 20.33
N PRO A 170 5.40 17.28 21.46
CA PRO A 170 6.33 16.15 21.49
C PRO A 170 5.71 14.95 20.78
N LEU A 171 6.40 14.41 19.77
CA LEU A 171 6.05 13.18 19.05
C LEU A 171 7.19 12.18 19.22
N LYS A 172 7.06 11.30 20.21
CA LYS A 172 8.06 10.26 20.47
C LYS A 172 8.14 9.30 19.28
N GLY A 173 9.33 9.09 18.74
CA GLY A 173 9.54 8.22 17.57
C GLY A 173 9.42 8.94 16.24
N LEU A 174 9.25 10.27 16.21
CA LEU A 174 9.26 11.07 14.99
C LEU A 174 10.55 10.84 14.21
N THR A 175 10.44 10.49 12.94
CA THR A 175 11.60 10.29 12.05
C THR A 175 12.33 11.60 11.82
N GLN A 176 13.64 11.55 11.89
CA GLN A 176 14.53 12.73 11.76
C GLN A 176 14.99 12.85 10.30
N SER A 177 14.04 13.04 9.39
CA SER A 177 14.27 13.22 7.97
C SER A 177 13.51 14.44 7.48
N ARG A 178 14.03 15.10 6.46
CA ARG A 178 13.37 16.17 5.72
C ARG A 178 12.00 15.73 5.19
N ASP A 179 11.95 14.54 4.64
CA ASP A 179 10.78 13.98 3.96
C ASP A 179 9.92 13.10 4.90
N GLY A 180 10.23 13.11 6.21
CA GLY A 180 9.50 12.36 7.24
C GLY A 180 8.23 13.04 7.75
N PHE A 181 7.85 14.19 7.16
CA PHE A 181 6.80 15.07 7.63
C PHE A 181 6.26 15.92 6.48
N VAL A 182 4.93 15.99 6.33
CA VAL A 182 4.26 16.78 5.30
C VAL A 182 2.99 17.41 5.86
N ILE A 183 2.57 18.56 5.29
CA ILE A 183 1.28 19.20 5.58
C ILE A 183 0.51 19.27 4.27
N ALA A 184 -0.67 18.65 4.23
CA ALA A 184 -1.59 18.64 3.11
C ALA A 184 -2.98 18.21 3.57
N ASP A 185 -4.00 18.55 2.80
CA ASP A 185 -5.37 18.09 3.03
C ASP A 185 -5.50 16.62 2.60
N LEU A 186 -5.46 15.69 3.55
CA LEU A 186 -5.43 14.24 3.35
C LEU A 186 -6.66 13.51 3.88
N ILE A 187 -7.20 13.97 5.02
CA ILE A 187 -8.32 13.33 5.72
C ILE A 187 -9.30 14.37 6.26
N GLY A 188 -10.51 13.95 6.60
CA GLY A 188 -11.47 14.83 7.26
C GLY A 188 -12.09 15.88 6.33
N ASP A 189 -11.92 17.16 6.66
CA ASP A 189 -12.50 18.30 5.94
C ASP A 189 -11.50 18.91 4.93
N ALA A 190 -11.84 20.03 4.32
CA ALA A 190 -10.99 20.73 3.35
C ALA A 190 -9.84 21.54 3.97
N ARG A 191 -9.47 21.29 5.23
CA ARG A 191 -8.32 21.91 5.90
C ARG A 191 -7.11 21.00 5.80
N PRO A 192 -5.90 21.56 5.74
CA PRO A 192 -4.70 20.76 5.75
C PRO A 192 -4.52 19.95 7.04
N ASP A 193 -3.88 18.79 6.90
CA ASP A 193 -3.54 17.85 7.94
C ASP A 193 -2.03 17.75 8.11
N LEU A 194 -1.60 17.22 9.24
CA LEU A 194 -0.21 16.86 9.48
C LEU A 194 -0.04 15.36 9.26
N ALA A 195 0.79 14.96 8.32
CA ALA A 195 1.26 13.58 8.22
C ALA A 195 2.74 13.47 8.59
N ALA A 196 3.09 12.51 9.43
CA ALA A 196 4.47 12.29 9.85
C ALA A 196 4.79 10.81 10.04
N ILE A 197 6.06 10.45 9.87
CA ILE A 197 6.55 9.10 10.17
C ILE A 197 6.91 9.02 11.65
N VAL A 198 6.15 8.23 12.40
CA VAL A 198 6.35 8.00 13.83
C VAL A 198 6.63 6.52 14.07
N SER A 199 7.80 6.21 14.62
CA SER A 199 8.26 4.82 14.82
C SER A 199 8.26 3.99 13.54
N GLY A 200 8.53 4.61 12.41
CA GLY A 200 8.56 3.99 11.08
C GLY A 200 7.19 3.84 10.42
N GLN A 201 6.09 4.26 11.05
CA GLN A 201 4.74 4.19 10.49
C GLN A 201 4.20 5.57 10.17
N PRO A 202 3.42 5.74 9.10
CA PRO A 202 2.77 7.01 8.79
C PRO A 202 1.58 7.23 9.71
N VAL A 203 1.52 8.39 10.30
CA VAL A 203 0.42 8.84 11.16
C VAL A 203 -0.08 10.19 10.66
N VAL A 204 -1.39 10.35 10.55
CA VAL A 204 -2.03 11.56 10.06
C VAL A 204 -2.92 12.14 11.16
N TRP A 205 -2.86 13.45 11.35
CA TRP A 205 -3.70 14.21 12.28
C TRP A 205 -4.37 15.37 11.56
N THR A 206 -5.66 15.52 11.76
CA THR A 206 -6.33 16.78 11.37
C THR A 206 -5.76 17.96 12.14
N LEU A 207 -5.67 19.13 11.49
CA LEU A 207 -5.23 20.37 12.12
C LEU A 207 -6.41 21.31 12.38
N ASP A 208 -6.48 21.87 13.61
CA ASP A 208 -7.33 23.00 13.96
C ASP A 208 -6.41 24.11 14.51
N GLY A 209 -5.95 24.98 13.61
CA GLY A 209 -4.83 25.87 13.90
C GLY A 209 -3.57 25.08 14.23
N SER A 210 -2.98 25.32 15.39
CA SER A 210 -1.81 24.57 15.88
C SER A 210 -2.17 23.31 16.70
N LYS A 211 -3.44 22.88 16.72
CA LYS A 211 -3.90 21.71 17.48
C LYS A 211 -4.00 20.48 16.58
N LEU A 212 -3.50 19.36 17.08
CA LEU A 212 -3.69 18.04 16.44
C LEU A 212 -5.00 17.41 16.92
N GLY A 213 -5.76 16.86 15.99
CA GLY A 213 -6.88 15.96 16.28
C GLY A 213 -6.41 14.57 16.72
N ASP A 214 -7.31 13.61 16.67
CA ASP A 214 -6.98 12.23 16.97
C ASP A 214 -6.08 11.63 15.86
N PRO A 215 -5.06 10.82 16.21
CA PRO A 215 -4.17 10.21 15.25
C PRO A 215 -4.88 9.13 14.42
N VAL A 216 -4.67 9.17 13.11
CA VAL A 216 -5.01 8.08 12.19
C VAL A 216 -3.70 7.36 11.84
N GLU A 217 -3.51 6.17 12.39
CA GLU A 217 -2.33 5.35 12.12
C GLU A 217 -2.55 4.53 10.84
N LEU A 218 -1.68 4.74 9.85
CA LEU A 218 -1.67 3.97 8.62
C LEU A 218 -0.57 2.92 8.72
N GLY A 219 -0.92 1.64 8.75
CA GLY A 219 0.08 0.59 8.77
C GLY A 219 0.86 0.54 7.46
N SER A 220 2.20 0.52 7.50
CA SER A 220 3.04 0.37 6.30
C SER A 220 3.65 -1.03 6.14
N GLY A 221 3.60 -1.83 7.18
CA GLY A 221 4.28 -3.13 7.28
C GLY A 221 5.77 -2.96 7.58
N ASP A 222 6.52 -2.34 6.68
CA ASP A 222 7.95 -2.02 6.86
C ASP A 222 8.14 -0.54 7.22
N PRO A 223 9.23 -0.18 7.90
CA PRO A 223 9.51 1.20 8.27
C PRO A 223 9.68 2.11 7.04
N LEU A 224 8.98 3.24 7.05
CA LEU A 224 9.10 4.29 6.05
C LEU A 224 10.29 5.23 6.35
N VAL A 225 10.82 5.86 5.29
CA VAL A 225 11.86 6.89 5.37
C VAL A 225 11.42 8.24 4.82
N ALA A 226 10.41 8.27 3.95
CA ALA A 226 9.90 9.49 3.33
C ALA A 226 8.38 9.40 3.09
N LEU A 227 7.74 10.58 3.04
CA LEU A 227 6.35 10.80 2.63
C LEU A 227 6.32 11.74 1.43
N VAL A 228 5.42 11.46 0.49
CA VAL A 228 5.15 12.30 -0.69
C VAL A 228 3.63 12.45 -0.83
N VAL A 229 3.17 13.62 -1.22
CA VAL A 229 1.75 13.93 -1.40
C VAL A 229 1.49 14.31 -2.86
N GLY A 230 0.38 13.88 -3.42
CA GLY A 230 -0.10 14.24 -4.76
C GLY A 230 -1.46 13.60 -5.04
N ASP A 231 -2.14 14.07 -6.06
CA ASP A 231 -3.41 13.52 -6.58
C ASP A 231 -3.08 12.54 -7.73
N PHE A 232 -2.75 11.29 -7.39
CA PHE A 232 -2.24 10.32 -8.37
C PHE A 232 -3.33 9.63 -9.19
N ASP A 233 -4.57 9.58 -8.71
CA ASP A 233 -5.68 8.99 -9.46
C ASP A 233 -6.55 10.02 -10.21
N GLY A 234 -6.38 11.32 -9.92
CA GLY A 234 -7.03 12.43 -10.61
C GLY A 234 -8.44 12.74 -10.10
N ASP A 235 -8.76 12.34 -8.88
CA ASP A 235 -10.05 12.56 -8.24
C ASP A 235 -10.14 13.92 -7.50
N THR A 236 -9.06 14.68 -7.48
CA THR A 236 -8.87 15.99 -6.84
C THR A 236 -8.59 15.95 -5.33
N TYR A 237 -8.51 14.77 -4.73
CA TYR A 237 -8.04 14.60 -3.36
C TYR A 237 -6.55 14.30 -3.34
N ASN A 238 -5.88 14.73 -2.28
CA ASN A 238 -4.47 14.42 -2.12
C ASN A 238 -4.29 13.02 -1.56
N ASP A 239 -3.50 12.22 -2.26
CA ASP A 239 -3.06 10.89 -1.86
C ASP A 239 -1.75 10.96 -1.07
N LEU A 240 -1.45 9.90 -0.35
CA LEU A 240 -0.21 9.78 0.40
C LEU A 240 0.66 8.62 -0.12
N VAL A 241 1.91 8.93 -0.43
CA VAL A 241 2.94 7.95 -0.76
C VAL A 241 3.93 7.85 0.38
N GLY A 242 4.22 6.63 0.84
CA GLY A 242 5.30 6.32 1.75
C GLY A 242 6.39 5.48 1.07
N VAL A 243 7.65 5.67 1.45
CA VAL A 243 8.80 5.03 0.80
C VAL A 243 9.57 4.13 1.75
N THR A 244 9.81 2.87 1.34
CA THR A 244 10.70 1.89 1.98
C THR A 244 11.79 1.47 0.99
N PRO A 245 12.90 2.18 0.86
CA PRO A 245 13.77 2.15 -0.33
C PRO A 245 14.42 0.80 -0.64
N ASP A 246 14.59 -0.08 0.33
CA ASP A 246 15.26 -1.39 0.18
C ASP A 246 14.27 -2.56 0.08
N ASN A 247 12.97 -2.31 -0.09
CA ASN A 247 11.93 -3.32 -0.23
C ASN A 247 11.71 -3.70 -1.70
N ALA A 248 11.22 -4.92 -1.97
CA ALA A 248 10.84 -5.36 -3.32
C ALA A 248 9.63 -4.58 -3.87
N ALA A 249 8.78 -4.05 -2.98
CA ALA A 249 7.74 -3.09 -3.30
C ALA A 249 7.98 -1.82 -2.47
N PRO A 250 8.86 -0.92 -2.90
CA PRO A 250 9.32 0.20 -2.07
C PRO A 250 8.30 1.33 -1.93
N VAL A 251 7.34 1.43 -2.82
CA VAL A 251 6.28 2.44 -2.77
C VAL A 251 5.05 1.88 -2.07
N ARG A 252 4.52 2.65 -1.14
CA ARG A 252 3.25 2.46 -0.42
C ARG A 252 2.34 3.62 -0.77
N LEU A 253 1.25 3.37 -1.50
CA LEU A 253 0.30 4.40 -1.90
C LEU A 253 -1.02 4.19 -1.17
N TRP A 254 -1.52 5.22 -0.52
CA TRP A 254 -2.87 5.33 0.04
C TRP A 254 -3.63 6.37 -0.75
N LEU A 255 -4.66 5.93 -1.49
CA LEU A 255 -5.54 6.82 -2.23
C LEU A 255 -6.57 7.44 -1.28
N ALA A 256 -6.75 8.75 -1.39
CA ALA A 256 -7.81 9.43 -0.67
C ALA A 256 -9.15 9.27 -1.41
N SER A 257 -10.24 9.33 -0.69
CA SER A 257 -11.58 9.33 -1.28
C SER A 257 -12.59 9.97 -0.32
N ALA A 258 -13.72 10.42 -0.87
CA ALA A 258 -14.82 10.90 -0.04
C ALA A 258 -15.31 9.77 0.90
N ASP A 259 -15.48 10.08 2.18
CA ASP A 259 -16.07 9.14 3.14
C ASP A 259 -17.55 8.93 2.82
N ALA A 260 -17.91 7.70 2.49
CA ALA A 260 -19.28 7.32 2.16
C ALA A 260 -20.12 6.89 3.38
N SER A 261 -19.54 6.93 4.58
CA SER A 261 -20.19 6.44 5.80
C SER A 261 -21.17 7.45 6.42
N SER A 262 -21.31 8.64 5.86
CA SER A 262 -22.26 9.59 6.40
C SER A 262 -23.66 9.36 5.81
N ASP A 263 -24.63 9.05 6.67
CA ASP A 263 -26.02 9.46 6.52
C ASP A 263 -26.13 11.01 6.48
N ALA A 264 -25.14 11.65 5.85
CA ALA A 264 -24.99 13.09 5.81
C ALA A 264 -26.13 13.68 4.99
N SER A 265 -26.90 14.53 5.63
CA SER A 265 -27.77 15.49 4.97
C SER A 265 -26.93 16.29 3.97
N ALA A 266 -27.51 16.73 2.84
CA ALA A 266 -26.83 17.39 1.73
C ALA A 266 -26.03 18.67 2.06
N ASP A 267 -25.94 19.06 3.31
CA ASP A 267 -25.22 20.23 3.85
C ASP A 267 -23.92 19.86 4.62
N ASP A 268 -23.63 18.59 4.89
CA ASP A 268 -22.36 18.18 5.50
C ASP A 268 -21.30 18.04 4.42
N LYS A 269 -20.20 18.78 4.57
CA LYS A 269 -19.01 18.69 3.73
C LYS A 269 -18.52 17.24 3.74
N ALA A 270 -18.34 16.67 2.56
CA ALA A 270 -17.81 15.31 2.43
C ALA A 270 -16.50 15.20 3.20
N THR A 271 -16.46 14.31 4.19
CA THR A 271 -15.22 13.95 4.87
C THR A 271 -14.39 13.04 3.98
N LYS A 272 -13.07 13.10 4.13
CA LYS A 272 -12.11 12.32 3.34
C LYS A 272 -11.48 11.23 4.19
N ARG A 273 -11.10 10.13 3.55
CA ARG A 273 -10.33 9.05 4.16
C ARG A 273 -9.25 8.56 3.20
N LEU A 274 -8.10 8.23 3.74
CA LEU A 274 -7.11 7.43 3.05
C LEU A 274 -7.52 5.95 3.06
N GLY A 275 -7.54 5.34 1.89
CA GLY A 275 -7.98 3.96 1.68
C GLY A 275 -6.96 2.91 2.09
N SER A 276 -7.11 1.70 1.55
CA SER A 276 -6.14 0.62 1.70
C SER A 276 -4.81 0.95 1.03
N GLN A 277 -3.74 0.35 1.54
CA GLN A 277 -2.40 0.51 0.97
C GLN A 277 -2.26 -0.26 -0.35
N ARG A 278 -1.75 0.41 -1.38
CA ARG A 278 -1.32 -0.20 -2.64
C ARG A 278 0.19 -0.39 -2.63
N ARG A 279 0.65 -1.57 -3.04
CA ARG A 279 2.09 -1.89 -3.16
C ARG A 279 2.41 -2.24 -4.59
N PHE A 280 3.48 -1.65 -5.11
CA PHE A 280 3.95 -1.86 -6.48
C PHE A 280 5.34 -2.48 -6.45
N GLU A 281 5.54 -3.55 -7.22
CA GLU A 281 6.87 -4.13 -7.43
C GLU A 281 7.69 -3.21 -8.30
N MET A 282 8.90 -2.88 -7.85
CA MET A 282 9.84 -2.09 -8.62
C MET A 282 11.26 -2.21 -8.07
N PRO A 283 12.29 -1.82 -8.84
CA PRO A 283 13.67 -1.80 -8.35
C PRO A 283 13.84 -0.92 -7.11
N PRO A 284 14.84 -1.19 -6.24
CA PRO A 284 15.16 -0.36 -5.09
C PRO A 284 15.37 1.11 -5.47
N LEU A 285 14.77 2.01 -4.70
CA LEU A 285 14.71 3.44 -4.96
C LEU A 285 15.76 4.23 -4.18
N ARG A 286 16.07 5.41 -4.67
CA ARG A 286 16.87 6.42 -3.99
C ARG A 286 16.03 7.64 -3.63
N GLU A 287 15.17 8.07 -4.54
CA GLU A 287 14.34 9.25 -4.42
C GLU A 287 12.97 9.01 -5.05
N VAL A 288 11.95 9.64 -4.51
CA VAL A 288 10.58 9.66 -5.04
C VAL A 288 10.01 11.06 -4.87
N SER A 289 9.38 11.60 -5.91
CA SER A 289 8.73 12.91 -5.91
C SER A 289 7.42 12.85 -6.68
N ALA A 290 6.44 13.68 -6.31
CA ALA A 290 5.25 13.94 -7.11
C ALA A 290 5.50 15.11 -8.07
N LEU A 291 4.95 15.02 -9.27
CA LEU A 291 5.02 16.10 -10.25
C LEU A 291 3.76 16.13 -11.10
N ARG A 292 3.32 17.33 -11.51
CA ARG A 292 2.16 17.51 -12.37
C ARG A 292 2.55 18.12 -13.70
N LEU A 293 2.30 17.39 -14.79
CA LEU A 293 2.50 17.96 -16.12
C LEU A 293 1.40 18.99 -16.42
N PRO A 294 1.75 20.09 -17.11
CA PRO A 294 0.76 21.08 -17.56
C PRO A 294 -0.38 20.44 -18.37
N GLY A 295 -1.61 20.74 -17.98
CA GLY A 295 -2.81 20.21 -18.65
C GLY A 295 -3.25 18.82 -18.21
N THR A 296 -2.52 18.13 -17.32
CA THR A 296 -2.97 16.87 -16.70
C THR A 296 -3.80 17.14 -15.45
N LYS A 297 -4.65 16.17 -15.10
CA LYS A 297 -5.43 16.22 -13.86
C LYS A 297 -4.76 15.44 -12.73
N LYS A 298 -3.92 14.48 -13.10
CA LYS A 298 -3.20 13.60 -12.18
C LYS A 298 -1.79 14.08 -11.93
N ASP A 299 -1.30 13.84 -10.73
CA ASP A 299 0.12 13.87 -10.44
C ASP A 299 0.80 12.57 -10.90
N LEU A 300 2.02 12.69 -11.35
CA LEU A 300 2.89 11.59 -11.76
C LEU A 300 3.89 11.31 -10.64
N LEU A 301 4.33 10.07 -10.57
CA LEU A 301 5.38 9.64 -9.65
C LEU A 301 6.73 9.65 -10.37
N ALA A 302 7.63 10.56 -9.98
CA ALA A 302 9.02 10.52 -10.43
C ALA A 302 9.86 9.76 -9.42
N ARG A 303 10.71 8.84 -9.88
CA ARG A 303 11.59 8.05 -9.02
C ARG A 303 12.98 7.88 -9.60
N ILE A 304 13.98 7.84 -8.73
CA ILE A 304 15.37 7.54 -9.10
C ILE A 304 15.70 6.12 -8.63
N GLU A 305 15.99 5.23 -9.57
CA GLU A 305 16.39 3.86 -9.28
C GLU A 305 17.83 3.81 -8.75
N ARG A 306 18.07 3.07 -7.66
CA ARG A 306 19.38 3.03 -7.03
C ARG A 306 20.44 2.36 -7.88
N GLN A 307 20.13 1.24 -8.53
CA GLN A 307 21.11 0.43 -9.26
C GLN A 307 21.25 0.85 -10.71
N SER A 308 20.15 1.00 -11.42
CA SER A 308 20.13 1.38 -12.83
C SER A 308 20.47 2.85 -13.04
N LYS A 309 20.28 3.69 -12.01
CA LYS A 309 20.42 5.16 -12.04
C LYS A 309 19.46 5.82 -13.04
N ARG A 310 18.34 5.15 -13.33
CA ARG A 310 17.29 5.72 -14.17
C ARG A 310 16.44 6.67 -13.34
N LEU A 311 16.15 7.82 -13.90
CA LEU A 311 14.99 8.61 -13.53
C LEU A 311 13.81 8.08 -14.34
N VAL A 312 12.76 7.67 -13.68
CA VAL A 312 11.54 7.14 -14.30
C VAL A 312 10.36 7.97 -13.81
N VAL A 313 9.50 8.35 -14.73
CA VAL A 313 8.24 9.06 -14.46
C VAL A 313 7.09 8.15 -14.83
N GLU A 314 6.20 7.91 -13.89
CA GLU A 314 5.10 6.94 -14.02
C GLU A 314 3.75 7.58 -13.72
N GLU A 315 2.73 7.10 -14.41
CA GLU A 315 1.32 7.44 -14.16
C GLU A 315 0.60 6.25 -13.53
N LEU A 316 -0.24 6.53 -12.53
CA LEU A 316 -1.15 5.53 -11.98
C LEU A 316 -2.30 5.30 -12.97
N VAL A 317 -2.43 4.07 -13.44
CA VAL A 317 -3.46 3.66 -14.39
C VAL A 317 -4.23 2.44 -13.89
N GLU A 318 -5.47 2.29 -14.35
CA GLU A 318 -6.19 1.04 -14.18
C GLU A 318 -5.77 0.07 -15.30
N ASP A 319 -5.07 -0.99 -14.95
CA ASP A 319 -4.65 -2.00 -15.91
C ASP A 319 -5.79 -2.95 -16.24
N ALA A 320 -6.40 -2.74 -17.40
CA ALA A 320 -7.43 -3.63 -17.95
C ALA A 320 -6.87 -4.88 -18.63
N SER A 321 -5.56 -4.94 -18.88
CA SER A 321 -4.93 -6.00 -19.68
C SER A 321 -4.57 -7.24 -18.88
N GLY A 322 -4.68 -7.21 -17.54
CA GLY A 322 -4.23 -8.29 -16.66
C GLY A 322 -2.71 -8.38 -16.54
N ALA A 323 -2.02 -7.24 -16.55
CA ALA A 323 -0.57 -7.16 -16.36
C ALA A 323 -0.14 -7.92 -15.09
N ARG A 324 0.98 -8.63 -15.19
CA ARG A 324 1.50 -9.48 -14.12
C ARG A 324 1.94 -8.70 -12.88
N ASP A 325 2.32 -7.43 -13.06
CA ASP A 325 2.97 -6.57 -12.05
C ASP A 325 1.99 -5.54 -11.45
N ALA A 326 0.71 -5.88 -11.37
CA ALA A 326 -0.30 -5.01 -10.80
C ALA A 326 -0.21 -4.89 -9.27
N SER A 327 -0.74 -3.80 -8.74
CA SER A 327 -0.71 -3.50 -7.31
C SER A 327 -1.43 -4.54 -6.47
N LEU A 328 -0.86 -4.84 -5.31
CA LEU A 328 -1.51 -5.58 -4.24
C LEU A 328 -2.22 -4.61 -3.31
N GLU A 329 -3.49 -4.85 -3.03
CA GLU A 329 -4.27 -4.06 -2.07
C GLU A 329 -4.04 -4.60 -0.65
N VAL A 330 -3.38 -3.83 0.20
CA VAL A 330 -2.95 -4.30 1.52
C VAL A 330 -3.65 -3.53 2.63
N PHE A 331 -4.17 -4.27 3.59
CA PHE A 331 -4.76 -3.79 4.83
C PHE A 331 -3.81 -4.11 5.98
N SER A 332 -2.91 -3.18 6.25
CA SER A 332 -1.92 -3.35 7.31
C SER A 332 -2.57 -3.21 8.69
N ALA A 333 -2.11 -4.00 9.64
CA ALA A 333 -2.57 -3.97 11.02
C ALA A 333 -1.45 -3.54 11.95
N ALA A 334 -1.71 -2.56 12.81
CA ALA A 334 -0.76 -2.18 13.86
C ALA A 334 -0.72 -3.24 14.97
N GLY A 335 0.42 -3.40 15.66
CA GLY A 335 0.48 -4.11 16.92
C GLY A 335 1.19 -5.46 16.99
N GLY A 336 1.71 -6.02 15.89
CA GLY A 336 2.71 -7.12 15.87
C GLY A 336 2.30 -8.46 16.50
N LYS A 337 1.04 -8.69 16.90
CA LYS A 337 0.51 -9.97 17.35
C LYS A 337 -0.19 -10.69 16.21
N LYS A 338 -0.05 -12.01 16.16
CA LYS A 338 -0.75 -12.86 15.21
C LYS A 338 -2.26 -12.64 15.32
N ARG A 339 -2.92 -12.34 14.20
CA ARG A 339 -4.35 -12.12 14.09
C ARG A 339 -5.04 -13.32 13.46
N SER A 340 -6.28 -13.54 13.83
CA SER A 340 -7.20 -14.46 13.16
C SER A 340 -8.12 -13.68 12.25
N TYR A 341 -8.47 -14.26 11.09
CA TYR A 341 -9.31 -13.62 10.08
C TYR A 341 -10.48 -14.52 9.71
N ALA A 342 -11.65 -13.93 9.55
CA ALA A 342 -12.85 -14.56 9.00
C ALA A 342 -13.41 -13.73 7.85
N VAL A 343 -14.26 -14.35 7.03
CA VAL A 343 -14.97 -13.71 5.92
C VAL A 343 -16.45 -14.03 6.10
N GLY A 344 -17.30 -13.04 5.92
CA GLY A 344 -18.75 -13.17 6.00
C GLY A 344 -19.45 -11.86 5.68
N ASP A 345 -20.72 -11.91 5.31
CA ASP A 345 -21.59 -10.75 5.11
C ASP A 345 -22.14 -10.31 6.47
N VAL A 346 -21.39 -9.46 7.19
CA VAL A 346 -21.69 -9.15 8.60
C VAL A 346 -22.88 -8.20 8.73
N ASP A 347 -23.04 -7.24 7.82
CA ASP A 347 -24.10 -6.23 7.89
C ASP A 347 -25.34 -6.58 7.06
N GLY A 348 -25.31 -7.70 6.32
CA GLY A 348 -26.46 -8.24 5.60
C GLY A 348 -26.76 -7.55 4.28
N ASP A 349 -25.75 -6.90 3.67
CA ASP A 349 -25.89 -6.19 2.40
C ASP A 349 -25.64 -7.09 1.17
N GLY A 350 -25.24 -8.35 1.38
CA GLY A 350 -24.96 -9.35 0.35
C GLY A 350 -23.53 -9.31 -0.15
N LEU A 351 -22.65 -8.51 0.47
CA LEU A 351 -21.23 -8.41 0.13
C LEU A 351 -20.38 -9.08 1.23
N ALA A 352 -19.23 -9.61 0.84
CA ALA A 352 -18.33 -10.27 1.77
C ALA A 352 -17.44 -9.25 2.51
N ASP A 353 -17.56 -9.19 3.82
CA ASP A 353 -16.71 -8.42 4.71
C ASP A 353 -15.53 -9.25 5.21
N VAL A 354 -14.52 -8.57 5.74
CA VAL A 354 -13.39 -9.22 6.42
C VAL A 354 -13.41 -8.84 7.90
N ILE A 355 -13.30 -9.84 8.75
CA ILE A 355 -13.27 -9.70 10.20
C ILE A 355 -11.90 -10.10 10.70
N SER A 356 -11.24 -9.24 11.49
CA SER A 356 -9.93 -9.49 12.07
C SER A 356 -9.99 -9.43 13.59
N SER A 357 -9.37 -10.37 14.28
CA SER A 357 -9.09 -10.20 15.71
C SER A 357 -8.03 -9.13 15.95
N ASP A 358 -8.17 -8.37 17.02
CA ASP A 358 -7.13 -7.50 17.56
C ASP A 358 -6.81 -7.87 19.01
N PRO A 359 -5.91 -8.84 19.24
CA PRO A 359 -5.58 -9.31 20.59
C PRO A 359 -4.94 -8.24 21.46
N ALA A 360 -4.28 -7.24 20.88
CA ALA A 360 -3.61 -6.16 21.60
C ALA A 360 -4.61 -5.14 22.16
N ALA A 361 -5.65 -4.84 21.38
CA ALA A 361 -6.68 -3.87 21.73
C ALA A 361 -7.92 -4.50 22.40
N SER A 362 -7.98 -5.86 22.56
CA SER A 362 -9.19 -6.55 23.01
C SER A 362 -10.41 -6.20 22.17
N ALA A 363 -10.26 -6.27 20.85
CA ALA A 363 -11.24 -5.83 19.89
C ALA A 363 -11.34 -6.78 18.70
N VAL A 364 -12.44 -6.66 17.98
CA VAL A 364 -12.62 -7.20 16.63
C VAL A 364 -12.69 -6.03 15.64
N THR A 365 -11.92 -6.08 14.58
CA THR A 365 -11.94 -5.07 13.52
C THR A 365 -12.73 -5.61 12.34
N VAL A 366 -13.73 -4.88 11.88
CA VAL A 366 -14.56 -5.22 10.73
C VAL A 366 -14.21 -4.29 9.56
N TYR A 367 -13.82 -4.88 8.43
CA TYR A 367 -13.58 -4.22 7.17
C TYR A 367 -14.79 -4.50 6.27
N ARG A 368 -15.75 -3.56 6.26
CA ARG A 368 -16.96 -3.73 5.45
C ARG A 368 -16.67 -3.48 3.97
N GLN A 369 -17.26 -4.30 3.13
CA GLN A 369 -17.23 -4.05 1.71
C GLN A 369 -18.32 -3.06 1.30
N GLN A 370 -18.02 -2.22 0.33
CA GLN A 370 -18.98 -1.34 -0.32
C GLN A 370 -19.07 -1.65 -1.81
N LYS A 371 -20.30 -1.69 -2.32
CA LYS A 371 -20.54 -1.97 -3.73
C LYS A 371 -19.79 -1.00 -4.64
N GLY A 372 -18.95 -1.56 -5.53
CA GLY A 372 -18.14 -0.79 -6.49
C GLY A 372 -16.93 -0.09 -5.91
N ARG A 373 -16.66 -0.23 -4.58
CA ARG A 373 -15.50 0.40 -3.92
C ARG A 373 -14.57 -0.59 -3.21
N GLY A 374 -15.04 -1.83 -3.02
CA GLY A 374 -14.28 -2.85 -2.28
C GLY A 374 -14.32 -2.65 -0.76
N LEU A 375 -13.36 -3.27 -0.07
CA LEU A 375 -13.26 -3.21 1.38
C LEU A 375 -12.87 -1.79 1.84
N GLN A 376 -13.58 -1.33 2.87
CA GLN A 376 -13.33 -0.05 3.51
C GLN A 376 -12.33 -0.19 4.67
N PRO A 377 -11.73 0.91 5.15
CA PRO A 377 -10.91 0.88 6.36
C PRO A 377 -11.62 0.21 7.53
N GLY A 378 -10.86 -0.56 8.31
CA GLY A 378 -11.40 -1.35 9.41
C GLY A 378 -11.93 -0.50 10.56
N VAL A 379 -13.09 -0.88 11.10
CA VAL A 379 -13.67 -0.28 12.29
C VAL A 379 -13.60 -1.27 13.44
N SER A 380 -12.87 -0.88 14.51
CA SER A 380 -12.66 -1.73 15.68
C SER A 380 -13.86 -1.67 16.64
N GLN A 381 -14.26 -2.82 17.12
CA GLN A 381 -15.36 -3.01 18.07
C GLN A 381 -14.86 -3.73 19.33
N PRO A 382 -15.24 -3.30 20.54
CA PRO A 382 -14.82 -3.96 21.78
C PRO A 382 -15.24 -5.44 21.83
N SER A 383 -14.36 -6.29 22.34
CA SER A 383 -14.60 -7.73 22.46
C SER A 383 -13.85 -8.30 23.67
N PHE A 384 -13.77 -9.63 23.76
CA PHE A 384 -13.01 -10.32 24.82
C PHE A 384 -11.51 -9.99 24.74
N ALA A 385 -10.82 -10.15 25.86
CA ALA A 385 -9.38 -9.95 25.92
C ALA A 385 -8.62 -11.07 25.17
N GLU A 386 -7.54 -10.68 24.47
CA GLU A 386 -6.63 -11.59 23.75
C GLU A 386 -7.37 -12.64 22.88
N ILE A 387 -8.14 -12.15 21.90
CA ILE A 387 -8.90 -13.01 20.98
C ILE A 387 -7.92 -13.85 20.14
N ASP A 388 -8.04 -15.18 20.24
CA ASP A 388 -7.20 -16.15 19.52
C ASP A 388 -7.81 -16.57 18.17
N ALA A 389 -9.15 -16.64 18.08
CA ALA A 389 -9.83 -17.03 16.86
C ALA A 389 -11.12 -16.23 16.63
N VAL A 390 -11.42 -16.00 15.34
CA VAL A 390 -12.69 -15.46 14.87
C VAL A 390 -13.27 -16.37 13.79
N ALA A 391 -14.61 -16.49 13.75
CA ALA A 391 -15.35 -17.16 12.69
C ALA A 391 -16.60 -16.33 12.37
N ALA A 392 -17.07 -16.38 11.13
CA ALA A 392 -18.32 -15.73 10.72
C ALA A 392 -19.16 -16.67 9.86
N GLY A 393 -20.46 -16.51 9.93
CA GLY A 393 -21.40 -17.27 9.12
C GLY A 393 -22.84 -17.12 9.59
N ASN A 394 -23.76 -17.25 8.63
CA ASN A 394 -25.19 -17.16 8.91
C ASN A 394 -25.71 -18.43 9.59
N VAL A 395 -26.05 -18.31 10.86
CA VAL A 395 -26.52 -19.45 11.64
C VAL A 395 -28.01 -19.37 11.98
N ASP A 396 -28.68 -18.22 11.82
CA ASP A 396 -30.07 -18.03 12.17
C ASP A 396 -30.99 -17.82 10.96
N GLY A 397 -30.44 -17.77 9.74
CA GLY A 397 -31.17 -17.61 8.47
C GLY A 397 -31.69 -16.20 8.21
N LYS A 398 -31.29 -15.22 9.02
CA LYS A 398 -31.60 -13.80 8.77
C LYS A 398 -30.50 -13.13 7.95
N PRO A 399 -30.77 -11.94 7.38
CA PRO A 399 -29.71 -11.16 6.75
C PRO A 399 -28.60 -10.80 7.75
N GLY A 400 -27.36 -10.97 7.33
CA GLY A 400 -26.17 -10.75 8.13
C GLY A 400 -25.63 -12.01 8.81
N ASP A 401 -24.30 -12.16 8.73
CA ASP A 401 -23.58 -13.25 9.35
C ASP A 401 -23.25 -12.90 10.81
N GLU A 402 -23.40 -13.87 11.69
CA GLU A 402 -22.94 -13.73 13.05
C GLU A 402 -21.45 -13.94 13.17
N VAL A 403 -20.81 -13.16 14.06
CA VAL A 403 -19.39 -13.23 14.36
C VAL A 403 -19.16 -13.98 15.68
N PHE A 404 -18.35 -15.01 15.62
CA PHE A 404 -17.97 -15.82 16.78
C PHE A 404 -16.51 -15.54 17.14
N VAL A 405 -16.24 -15.40 18.42
CA VAL A 405 -14.90 -15.09 18.95
C VAL A 405 -14.53 -16.10 20.03
N LEU A 406 -13.24 -16.48 20.08
CA LEU A 406 -12.66 -17.33 21.08
C LEU A 406 -11.53 -16.59 21.81
N SER A 407 -11.55 -16.62 23.13
CA SER A 407 -10.45 -16.19 23.99
C SER A 407 -10.02 -17.35 24.89
N GLU A 408 -8.82 -17.89 24.65
CA GLU A 408 -8.22 -18.89 25.54
C GLU A 408 -7.96 -18.30 26.92
N LYS A 409 -7.52 -17.02 26.97
CA LYS A 409 -7.23 -16.30 28.21
C LYS A 409 -8.41 -16.16 29.14
N GLU A 410 -9.58 -15.80 28.60
CA GLU A 410 -10.82 -15.67 29.37
C GLU A 410 -11.58 -17.02 29.50
N GLY A 411 -11.17 -18.03 28.73
CA GLY A 411 -11.80 -19.35 28.73
C GLY A 411 -13.21 -19.35 28.15
N VAL A 412 -13.46 -18.51 27.14
CA VAL A 412 -14.82 -18.27 26.61
C VAL A 412 -14.85 -18.38 25.09
N VAL A 413 -16.02 -18.74 24.58
CA VAL A 413 -16.44 -18.54 23.20
C VAL A 413 -17.69 -17.66 23.22
N GLY A 414 -17.78 -16.67 22.37
CA GLY A 414 -18.93 -15.77 22.32
C GLY A 414 -19.45 -15.54 20.93
N LYS A 415 -20.71 -15.11 20.83
CA LYS A 415 -21.43 -14.75 19.62
C LYS A 415 -21.76 -13.26 19.63
N SER A 416 -21.42 -12.55 18.58
CA SER A 416 -21.78 -11.14 18.29
C SER A 416 -22.72 -11.08 17.09
N VAL A 417 -23.59 -10.08 17.07
CA VAL A 417 -24.48 -9.79 15.95
C VAL A 417 -24.32 -8.33 15.55
N TRP A 418 -24.48 -8.05 14.25
CA TRP A 418 -24.46 -6.69 13.74
C TRP A 418 -25.79 -6.00 13.98
N THR A 419 -25.79 -4.88 14.66
CA THR A 419 -26.97 -4.08 14.96
C THR A 419 -26.62 -2.60 15.02
N ASN A 420 -27.45 -1.75 14.43
CA ASN A 420 -27.25 -0.28 14.46
C ASN A 420 -25.85 0.18 13.98
N GLY A 421 -25.30 -0.48 12.98
CA GLY A 421 -24.01 -0.09 12.41
C GLY A 421 -22.76 -0.58 13.18
N ALA A 422 -22.93 -1.48 14.16
CA ALA A 422 -21.83 -2.00 14.96
C ALA A 422 -22.07 -3.47 15.38
N LEU A 423 -20.99 -4.18 15.70
CA LEU A 423 -21.06 -5.48 16.36
C LEU A 423 -21.43 -5.32 17.84
N SER A 424 -22.39 -6.10 18.33
CA SER A 424 -22.66 -6.21 19.76
C SER A 424 -21.43 -6.77 20.49
N PHE A 425 -21.28 -6.43 21.79
CA PHE A 425 -20.31 -7.15 22.61
C PHE A 425 -20.67 -8.65 22.64
N PRO A 426 -19.70 -9.59 22.56
CA PRO A 426 -19.99 -11.01 22.43
C PRO A 426 -20.77 -11.56 23.63
N THR A 427 -21.85 -12.30 23.34
CA THR A 427 -22.59 -13.07 24.34
C THR A 427 -21.95 -14.44 24.47
N ALA A 428 -21.52 -14.81 25.68
CA ALA A 428 -20.85 -16.09 25.92
C ALA A 428 -21.75 -17.29 25.66
N LEU A 429 -21.20 -18.31 24.99
CA LEU A 429 -21.82 -19.62 24.78
C LEU A 429 -21.41 -20.58 25.89
N PRO A 430 -22.30 -21.54 26.28
CA PRO A 430 -22.06 -22.43 27.42
C PRO A 430 -21.06 -23.54 27.06
N LEU A 431 -19.81 -23.39 27.49
CA LEU A 431 -18.81 -24.45 27.47
C LEU A 431 -18.96 -25.37 28.72
N SER A 432 -18.45 -26.59 28.63
CA SER A 432 -18.32 -27.48 29.78
C SER A 432 -17.53 -26.82 30.91
N PRO A 433 -17.87 -27.00 32.17
CA PRO A 433 -17.13 -26.40 33.28
C PRO A 433 -15.69 -26.87 33.38
N GLY A 434 -14.75 -25.92 33.58
CA GLY A 434 -13.33 -26.20 33.81
C GLY A 434 -12.49 -26.53 32.60
N VAL A 435 -13.03 -26.39 31.39
CA VAL A 435 -12.26 -26.57 30.13
C VAL A 435 -11.74 -25.24 29.60
N THR A 436 -10.69 -25.32 28.78
CA THR A 436 -10.12 -24.16 28.08
C THR A 436 -10.36 -24.33 26.58
N PRO A 437 -11.03 -23.39 25.87
CA PRO A 437 -11.22 -23.48 24.45
C PRO A 437 -9.92 -23.19 23.69
N ALA A 438 -9.67 -23.90 22.58
CA ALA A 438 -8.44 -23.78 21.80
C ALA A 438 -8.69 -23.59 20.30
N VAL A 439 -9.77 -24.14 19.73
CA VAL A 439 -10.11 -24.03 18.31
C VAL A 439 -11.61 -23.77 18.19
N LEU A 440 -11.96 -22.91 17.27
CA LEU A 440 -13.35 -22.55 16.92
C LEU A 440 -13.56 -22.72 15.43
N SER A 441 -14.61 -23.41 15.04
CA SER A 441 -15.09 -23.52 13.66
C SER A 441 -16.61 -23.51 13.62
N LEU A 442 -17.20 -22.93 12.59
CA LEU A 442 -18.62 -23.10 12.32
C LEU A 442 -18.81 -24.29 11.40
N VAL A 443 -19.70 -25.20 11.76
CA VAL A 443 -19.99 -26.41 10.99
C VAL A 443 -21.49 -26.55 10.73
N GLN A 444 -21.84 -26.97 9.52
CA GLN A 444 -23.18 -27.30 9.15
C GLN A 444 -23.35 -28.81 9.27
N LEU A 445 -24.19 -29.25 10.22
CA LEU A 445 -24.56 -30.64 10.39
C LEU A 445 -26.00 -30.84 9.93
N GLU A 446 -26.42 -32.09 9.80
CA GLU A 446 -27.83 -32.42 9.49
C GLU A 446 -28.81 -31.92 10.58
N SER A 447 -28.32 -31.84 11.82
CA SER A 447 -29.06 -31.27 12.96
C SER A 447 -29.06 -29.73 13.01
N GLY A 448 -28.51 -29.07 11.99
CA GLY A 448 -28.40 -27.61 11.90
C GLY A 448 -26.97 -27.07 12.20
N PRO A 449 -26.79 -25.75 12.14
CA PRO A 449 -25.50 -25.12 12.38
C PRO A 449 -25.04 -25.29 13.83
N ARG A 450 -23.72 -25.48 14.03
CA ARG A 450 -23.06 -25.61 15.33
C ARG A 450 -21.76 -24.82 15.36
N ALA A 451 -21.41 -24.27 16.53
CA ALA A 451 -20.05 -23.90 16.82
C ALA A 451 -19.30 -25.13 17.36
N ALA A 452 -18.39 -25.65 16.56
CA ALA A 452 -17.53 -26.75 16.90
C ALA A 452 -16.26 -26.19 17.59
N VAL A 453 -16.12 -26.51 18.87
CA VAL A 453 -15.03 -26.00 19.72
C VAL A 453 -14.18 -27.13 20.23
N ILE A 454 -12.88 -27.15 19.92
CA ILE A 454 -11.94 -28.03 20.61
C ILE A 454 -11.63 -27.39 21.97
N THR A 455 -11.90 -28.14 23.02
CA THR A 455 -11.60 -27.74 24.39
C THR A 455 -10.62 -28.69 25.05
N LYS A 456 -9.93 -28.20 26.08
CA LYS A 456 -8.86 -28.90 26.80
C LYS A 456 -9.15 -28.93 28.30
N ASP A 457 -9.06 -30.11 28.87
CA ASP A 457 -9.04 -30.36 30.31
C ASP A 457 -7.75 -31.10 30.70
N GLY A 458 -6.76 -30.38 31.22
CA GLY A 458 -5.44 -30.90 31.47
C GLY A 458 -4.73 -31.40 30.23
N ARG A 459 -4.60 -32.75 30.06
CA ARG A 459 -4.02 -33.38 28.86
C ARG A 459 -5.07 -33.97 27.91
N ASN A 460 -6.33 -33.93 28.30
CA ASN A 460 -7.42 -34.48 27.50
C ASN A 460 -8.02 -33.39 26.62
N TYR A 461 -8.36 -33.79 25.43
CA TYR A 461 -9.09 -32.95 24.46
C TYR A 461 -10.48 -33.50 24.23
N GLN A 462 -11.41 -32.62 23.96
CA GLN A 462 -12.75 -32.94 23.53
C GLN A 462 -13.24 -31.93 22.49
N LEU A 463 -14.17 -32.37 21.67
CA LEU A 463 -14.94 -31.50 20.79
C LEU A 463 -16.28 -31.20 21.46
N GLU A 464 -16.64 -29.93 21.55
CA GLU A 464 -17.94 -29.46 22.00
C GLU A 464 -18.69 -28.85 20.80
N LEU A 465 -19.89 -29.41 20.52
CA LEU A 465 -20.78 -28.90 19.48
C LEU A 465 -21.82 -28.03 20.15
N LEU A 466 -21.61 -26.73 20.14
CA LEU A 466 -22.48 -25.74 20.80
C LEU A 466 -23.66 -25.36 19.89
N PRO A 467 -24.89 -25.28 20.39
CA PRO A 467 -25.97 -24.72 19.64
C PRO A 467 -25.78 -23.22 19.43
N VAL A 468 -25.95 -22.74 18.21
CA VAL A 468 -25.75 -21.31 17.83
C VAL A 468 -27.05 -20.67 17.35
N ASN A 469 -28.09 -21.46 17.22
CA ASN A 469 -29.46 -21.08 16.83
C ASN A 469 -30.48 -21.61 17.82
N GLY A 470 -31.62 -20.95 17.99
CA GLY A 470 -32.65 -21.34 18.97
C GLY A 470 -32.16 -21.05 20.41
N ASP A 471 -32.28 -22.09 21.28
CA ASP A 471 -31.79 -22.01 22.66
C ASP A 471 -30.26 -22.19 22.71
N THR A 472 -29.54 -21.08 22.58
CA THR A 472 -28.07 -21.06 22.63
C THR A 472 -27.50 -21.34 24.02
N GLN A 473 -28.36 -21.47 25.04
CA GLN A 473 -27.95 -21.86 26.39
C GLN A 473 -28.17 -23.37 26.68
N ALA A 474 -28.65 -24.12 25.70
CA ALA A 474 -28.72 -25.57 25.81
C ALA A 474 -27.31 -26.19 25.91
N ALA A 475 -27.23 -27.32 26.58
CA ALA A 475 -25.96 -28.01 26.79
C ALA A 475 -25.34 -28.45 25.46
N ALA A 476 -23.99 -28.31 25.38
CA ALA A 476 -23.22 -28.79 24.23
C ALA A 476 -23.27 -30.33 24.13
N GLU A 477 -23.22 -30.84 22.90
CA GLU A 477 -22.84 -32.23 22.66
C GLU A 477 -21.30 -32.35 22.80
N VAL A 478 -20.87 -33.28 23.68
CA VAL A 478 -19.43 -33.42 24.00
C VAL A 478 -18.89 -34.76 23.49
N ILE A 479 -17.91 -34.72 22.62
CA ILE A 479 -17.21 -35.86 22.04
C ILE A 479 -15.78 -35.91 22.58
N LYS A 480 -15.46 -36.96 23.32
CA LYS A 480 -14.12 -37.11 23.93
C LYS A 480 -13.08 -37.57 22.89
N LEU A 481 -11.98 -36.83 22.76
CA LEU A 481 -10.85 -37.19 21.89
C LEU A 481 -9.72 -37.90 22.66
N GLY A 482 -9.77 -37.83 23.99
CA GLY A 482 -8.72 -38.42 24.84
C GLY A 482 -7.47 -37.56 25.02
N ALA A 483 -6.41 -38.20 25.51
CA ALA A 483 -5.13 -37.52 25.74
C ALA A 483 -4.32 -37.47 24.43
N LEU A 484 -4.06 -36.25 23.94
CA LEU A 484 -3.27 -35.99 22.75
C LEU A 484 -1.97 -35.29 23.09
N VAL A 485 -0.89 -35.61 22.38
CA VAL A 485 0.41 -34.90 22.53
C VAL A 485 0.31 -33.45 22.04
N LYS A 486 -0.46 -33.21 20.96
CA LYS A 486 -0.82 -31.92 20.42
C LYS A 486 -2.28 -32.00 20.00
N GLY A 487 -3.07 -31.01 20.40
CA GLY A 487 -4.47 -30.91 20.00
C GLY A 487 -4.63 -30.53 18.51
N PRO A 488 -5.83 -30.71 17.96
CA PRO A 488 -6.15 -30.19 16.63
C PRO A 488 -5.95 -28.67 16.56
N ASP A 489 -5.53 -28.18 15.41
CA ASP A 489 -5.37 -26.74 15.12
C ASP A 489 -6.59 -26.21 14.30
N ALA A 490 -7.35 -27.09 13.66
CA ALA A 490 -8.56 -26.74 12.88
C ALA A 490 -9.52 -27.92 12.73
N ILE A 491 -10.74 -27.59 12.35
CA ILE A 491 -11.82 -28.54 12.02
C ILE A 491 -12.28 -28.26 10.60
N LEU A 492 -12.31 -29.27 9.74
CA LEU A 492 -12.87 -29.21 8.39
C LEU A 492 -14.10 -30.15 8.32
N ALA A 493 -15.28 -29.57 8.06
CA ALA A 493 -16.50 -30.34 7.86
C ALA A 493 -16.59 -30.83 6.40
N LEU A 494 -16.82 -32.13 6.20
CA LEU A 494 -16.86 -32.76 4.89
C LEU A 494 -17.56 -34.12 5.02
N ASP A 495 -18.50 -34.44 4.12
CA ASP A 495 -18.97 -35.83 3.92
C ASP A 495 -17.86 -36.62 3.20
N ALA A 496 -16.88 -37.11 3.97
CA ALA A 496 -15.64 -37.69 3.45
C ALA A 496 -15.85 -39.06 2.80
N ASP A 497 -16.86 -39.83 3.23
CA ASP A 497 -17.20 -41.15 2.71
C ASP A 497 -18.41 -41.15 1.77
N GLN A 498 -18.98 -39.97 1.55
CA GLN A 498 -20.08 -39.70 0.62
C GLN A 498 -21.37 -40.45 0.95
N ASP A 499 -21.65 -40.67 2.23
CA ASP A 499 -22.83 -41.33 2.73
C ASP A 499 -24.00 -40.38 3.01
N GLY A 500 -23.83 -39.08 2.82
CA GLY A 500 -24.82 -38.01 3.01
C GLY A 500 -24.80 -37.40 4.40
N ARG A 501 -23.85 -37.78 5.27
CA ARG A 501 -23.66 -37.23 6.60
C ARG A 501 -22.33 -36.50 6.68
N THR A 502 -22.32 -35.41 7.44
CA THR A 502 -21.13 -34.57 7.58
C THR A 502 -20.17 -35.16 8.60
N ASP A 503 -18.95 -35.53 8.15
CA ASP A 503 -17.83 -35.91 9.00
C ASP A 503 -17.05 -34.67 9.43
N LEU A 504 -16.28 -34.78 10.52
CA LEU A 504 -15.40 -33.72 11.02
C LEU A 504 -13.94 -34.17 10.97
N LEU A 505 -13.16 -33.59 10.07
CA LEU A 505 -11.72 -33.80 9.98
C LEU A 505 -11.01 -32.89 10.98
N LEU A 506 -10.31 -33.49 11.94
CA LEU A 506 -9.55 -32.81 12.97
C LEU A 506 -8.10 -32.69 12.50
N LEU A 507 -7.75 -31.50 12.00
CA LEU A 507 -6.45 -31.23 11.40
C LEU A 507 -5.47 -30.77 12.47
N THR A 508 -4.24 -31.32 12.45
CA THR A 508 -3.18 -30.98 13.41
C THR A 508 -1.88 -30.74 12.65
N ALA A 509 -1.32 -29.55 12.77
CA ALA A 509 -0.07 -29.22 12.08
C ALA A 509 1.06 -30.17 12.50
N ASP A 510 1.80 -30.71 11.51
CA ASP A 510 2.91 -31.64 11.66
C ASP A 510 2.56 -32.97 12.34
N LYS A 511 1.30 -33.31 12.45
CA LYS A 511 0.79 -34.56 13.01
C LYS A 511 -0.27 -35.19 12.09
N PRO A 512 -0.45 -36.51 12.17
CA PRO A 512 -1.56 -37.14 11.49
C PRO A 512 -2.90 -36.56 11.93
N MET A 513 -3.78 -36.23 10.97
CA MET A 513 -5.16 -35.84 11.27
C MET A 513 -5.94 -37.03 11.85
N SER A 514 -7.01 -36.72 12.58
CA SER A 514 -8.04 -37.68 12.96
C SER A 514 -9.36 -37.30 12.30
N MET A 515 -10.29 -38.24 12.16
CA MET A 515 -11.61 -38.02 11.61
C MET A 515 -12.67 -38.48 12.61
N LEU A 516 -13.64 -37.68 12.89
CA LEU A 516 -14.88 -38.03 13.54
C LEU A 516 -15.88 -38.40 12.44
N GLN A 517 -15.98 -39.70 12.15
CA GLN A 517 -16.91 -40.22 11.15
C GLN A 517 -18.32 -40.21 11.71
N ALA A 518 -19.26 -39.62 10.98
CA ALA A 518 -20.65 -39.61 11.32
C ALA A 518 -21.29 -40.98 10.95
N VAL A 519 -21.87 -41.67 11.91
CA VAL A 519 -22.48 -42.97 11.74
C VAL A 519 -23.88 -42.96 12.29
N GLU A 520 -24.79 -43.70 11.66
CA GLU A 520 -26.15 -43.89 12.17
C GLU A 520 -26.20 -45.06 13.16
N LYS A 521 -26.68 -44.76 14.38
CA LYS A 521 -26.93 -45.75 15.41
C LYS A 521 -28.32 -45.52 16.00
N ASP A 522 -29.15 -46.54 15.94
CA ASP A 522 -30.52 -46.52 16.52
C ASP A 522 -31.38 -45.33 16.05
N GLY A 523 -31.21 -44.90 14.78
CA GLY A 523 -31.93 -43.76 14.19
C GLY A 523 -31.41 -42.38 14.59
N THR A 524 -30.22 -42.33 15.23
CA THR A 524 -29.54 -41.07 15.57
C THR A 524 -28.13 -41.04 15.00
N THR A 525 -27.69 -39.88 14.50
CA THR A 525 -26.33 -39.68 14.08
C THR A 525 -25.41 -39.56 15.32
N SER A 526 -24.31 -40.32 15.32
CA SER A 526 -23.25 -40.28 16.34
C SER A 526 -21.86 -40.25 15.67
N PHE A 527 -20.82 -39.81 16.39
CA PHE A 527 -19.47 -39.70 15.83
C PHE A 527 -18.57 -40.82 16.32
N GLU A 528 -17.87 -41.50 15.40
CA GLU A 528 -16.80 -42.46 15.69
C GLU A 528 -15.43 -41.87 15.37
N LEU A 529 -14.52 -41.89 16.35
CA LEU A 529 -13.16 -41.41 16.13
C LEU A 529 -12.36 -42.43 15.31
N ARG A 530 -11.81 -41.97 14.17
CA ARG A 530 -10.88 -42.71 13.31
C ARG A 530 -9.51 -42.05 13.39
N GLU A 531 -8.53 -42.78 13.85
CA GLU A 531 -7.14 -42.33 13.87
C GLU A 531 -6.39 -42.88 12.64
N SER A 532 -5.18 -42.38 12.37
CA SER A 532 -4.36 -42.77 11.22
C SER A 532 -4.14 -44.30 11.10
N LYS A 533 -4.11 -45.00 12.23
CA LYS A 533 -4.00 -46.47 12.25
C LYS A 533 -5.25 -47.21 11.73
N ASP A 534 -6.40 -46.54 11.77
CA ASP A 534 -7.70 -47.08 11.37
C ASP A 534 -8.01 -46.79 9.89
N MET A 535 -7.17 -46.05 9.19
CA MET A 535 -7.34 -45.58 7.84
C MET A 535 -6.22 -46.11 6.92
N ALA A 536 -6.56 -47.05 6.00
CA ALA A 536 -5.59 -47.48 5.02
C ALA A 536 -5.14 -46.36 4.10
N GLN A 537 -3.93 -46.43 3.59
CA GLN A 537 -3.32 -45.39 2.75
C GLN A 537 -3.37 -43.98 3.34
N PHE A 538 -3.36 -43.89 4.66
CA PHE A 538 -3.39 -42.60 5.38
C PHE A 538 -2.28 -41.63 4.91
N GLY A 539 -1.11 -42.12 4.45
CA GLY A 539 -0.04 -41.31 3.90
C GLY A 539 -0.44 -40.40 2.74
N LEU A 540 -1.57 -40.66 2.07
CA LEU A 540 -2.13 -39.81 1.01
C LEU A 540 -2.69 -38.51 1.58
N ALA A 541 -3.27 -38.54 2.78
CA ALA A 541 -3.88 -37.40 3.47
C ALA A 541 -2.99 -36.82 4.58
N GLN A 542 -1.80 -37.37 4.78
CA GLN A 542 -0.92 -37.02 5.91
C GLN A 542 -0.52 -35.53 5.95
N ALA A 543 -0.42 -34.90 4.78
CA ALA A 543 -0.02 -33.48 4.68
C ALA A 543 -1.17 -32.49 4.96
N ALA A 544 -2.40 -32.98 5.13
CA ALA A 544 -3.56 -32.11 5.34
C ALA A 544 -3.46 -31.26 6.61
N ASN A 545 -3.67 -29.97 6.45
CA ASN A 545 -3.71 -28.97 7.53
C ASN A 545 -4.70 -27.84 7.21
N ALA A 546 -4.91 -26.94 8.16
CA ALA A 546 -5.86 -25.84 8.05
C ALA A 546 -5.69 -24.91 6.84
N GLY A 547 -4.46 -24.74 6.38
CA GLY A 547 -4.15 -23.81 5.29
C GLY A 547 -4.20 -24.43 3.90
N ASN A 548 -3.84 -25.73 3.80
CA ASN A 548 -3.64 -26.40 2.52
C ASN A 548 -4.76 -27.36 2.11
N SER A 549 -5.86 -27.41 2.86
CA SER A 549 -6.94 -28.38 2.67
C SER A 549 -8.29 -27.73 2.50
N VAL A 550 -9.05 -28.14 1.48
CA VAL A 550 -10.40 -27.65 1.21
C VAL A 550 -11.32 -28.82 0.81
N ALA A 551 -12.63 -28.60 0.94
CA ALA A 551 -13.68 -29.50 0.43
C ALA A 551 -14.16 -28.99 -0.93
N PHE A 552 -13.94 -29.75 -2.01
CA PHE A 552 -14.30 -29.33 -3.37
C PHE A 552 -14.65 -30.53 -4.27
N ASP A 553 -15.68 -30.37 -5.11
CA ASP A 553 -16.10 -31.37 -6.09
C ASP A 553 -15.16 -31.32 -7.32
N VAL A 554 -14.18 -32.23 -7.33
CA VAL A 554 -13.13 -32.23 -8.36
C VAL A 554 -13.58 -32.94 -9.63
N ASP A 555 -14.41 -33.98 -9.53
CA ASP A 555 -14.85 -34.80 -10.68
C ASP A 555 -16.19 -34.36 -11.27
N GLY A 556 -16.97 -33.52 -10.56
CA GLY A 556 -18.24 -32.95 -11.01
C GLY A 556 -19.43 -33.89 -10.75
N ASP A 557 -19.30 -34.78 -9.77
CA ASP A 557 -20.36 -35.72 -9.42
C ASP A 557 -21.39 -35.14 -8.40
N GLY A 558 -21.18 -33.90 -7.96
CA GLY A 558 -21.97 -33.16 -6.98
C GLY A 558 -21.60 -33.46 -5.53
N LYS A 559 -20.57 -34.24 -5.29
CA LYS A 559 -20.03 -34.57 -3.97
C LYS A 559 -18.60 -33.99 -3.82
N LYS A 560 -18.27 -33.53 -2.64
CA LYS A 560 -16.97 -32.88 -2.39
C LYS A 560 -15.93 -33.89 -1.93
N GLU A 561 -14.73 -33.80 -2.45
CA GLU A 561 -13.56 -34.51 -1.98
C GLU A 561 -12.75 -33.65 -0.99
N LEU A 562 -11.91 -34.31 -0.18
CA LEU A 562 -10.81 -33.67 0.52
C LEU A 562 -9.68 -33.33 -0.47
N VAL A 563 -9.49 -32.06 -0.76
CA VAL A 563 -8.43 -31.60 -1.65
C VAL A 563 -7.28 -31.01 -0.84
N VAL A 564 -6.07 -31.55 -1.05
CA VAL A 564 -4.87 -31.22 -0.24
C VAL A 564 -3.74 -30.77 -1.18
N ALA A 565 -3.20 -29.61 -0.93
CA ALA A 565 -1.96 -29.14 -1.55
C ALA A 565 -0.74 -29.59 -0.72
N ASP A 566 0.25 -30.20 -1.39
CA ASP A 566 1.49 -30.62 -0.75
C ASP A 566 2.65 -30.51 -1.74
N ARG A 567 3.75 -29.90 -1.33
CA ARG A 567 4.92 -29.73 -2.20
C ARG A 567 4.52 -29.06 -3.52
N ASN A 568 4.72 -29.76 -4.66
CA ASN A 568 4.44 -29.28 -6.00
C ASN A 568 3.20 -29.93 -6.64
N PHE A 569 2.26 -30.44 -5.86
CA PHE A 569 1.03 -31.03 -6.36
C PHE A 569 -0.17 -30.74 -5.46
N ILE A 570 -1.36 -30.85 -6.03
CA ILE A 570 -2.66 -30.88 -5.34
C ILE A 570 -3.27 -32.27 -5.58
N ARG A 571 -3.85 -32.87 -4.54
CA ARG A 571 -4.48 -34.18 -4.61
C ARG A 571 -5.88 -34.14 -4.02
N ALA A 572 -6.83 -34.69 -4.77
CA ALA A 572 -8.19 -34.92 -4.31
C ALA A 572 -8.35 -36.35 -3.80
N LEU A 573 -8.92 -36.47 -2.63
CA LEU A 573 -9.03 -37.71 -1.89
C LEU A 573 -10.47 -37.95 -1.44
N ARG A 574 -10.90 -39.22 -1.52
CA ARG A 574 -12.17 -39.71 -1.01
C ARG A 574 -11.90 -40.82 0.01
N TYR A 575 -12.62 -40.83 1.11
CA TYR A 575 -12.56 -41.94 2.06
C TYR A 575 -13.51 -43.06 1.62
N ALA A 576 -13.02 -44.27 1.57
CA ALA A 576 -13.81 -45.45 1.14
C ALA A 576 -14.01 -46.43 2.31
N PRO A 577 -15.11 -46.28 3.07
CA PRO A 577 -15.39 -47.13 4.25
C PRO A 577 -15.66 -48.56 3.87
N GLY A 578 -16.21 -48.81 2.65
CA GLY A 578 -16.49 -50.19 2.12
C GLY A 578 -15.27 -50.89 1.56
N ALA A 579 -14.07 -50.25 1.46
CA ALA A 579 -12.83 -50.90 1.05
C ALA A 579 -12.34 -51.86 2.14
N ASN A 580 -11.50 -52.82 1.76
CA ASN A 580 -10.92 -53.75 2.73
C ASN A 580 -9.39 -53.72 2.61
N PRO A 581 -8.67 -53.05 3.52
CA PRO A 581 -9.20 -52.26 4.64
C PRO A 581 -9.78 -50.88 4.23
N PRO A 582 -10.66 -50.28 5.05
CA PRO A 582 -11.19 -48.92 4.82
C PRO A 582 -10.06 -47.91 4.74
N GLY A 583 -10.15 -46.91 3.84
CA GLY A 583 -9.06 -45.96 3.72
C GLY A 583 -9.24 -44.94 2.59
N TRP A 584 -8.23 -44.09 2.43
CA TRP A 584 -8.20 -43.02 1.44
C TRP A 584 -7.87 -43.49 0.05
N GLN A 585 -8.54 -42.92 -0.94
CA GLN A 585 -8.35 -43.18 -2.37
C GLN A 585 -8.13 -41.87 -3.11
N VAL A 586 -7.23 -41.91 -4.12
CA VAL A 586 -6.98 -40.74 -4.97
C VAL A 586 -8.05 -40.67 -6.06
N VAL A 587 -8.77 -39.54 -6.11
CA VAL A 587 -9.72 -39.21 -7.18
C VAL A 587 -8.99 -38.50 -8.32
N ALA A 588 -8.18 -37.48 -7.99
CA ALA A 588 -7.41 -36.71 -8.95
C ALA A 588 -6.07 -36.23 -8.36
N GLN A 589 -5.10 -35.99 -9.23
CA GLN A 589 -3.86 -35.30 -8.87
C GLN A 589 -3.50 -34.28 -9.95
N MET A 590 -3.11 -33.09 -9.53
CA MET A 590 -2.69 -31.96 -10.34
C MET A 590 -1.27 -31.56 -9.93
N ASN A 591 -0.38 -31.37 -10.87
CA ASN A 591 0.98 -30.97 -10.58
C ASN A 591 1.20 -29.49 -10.93
N ALA A 592 1.95 -28.79 -10.10
CA ALA A 592 2.44 -27.47 -10.44
C ALA A 592 3.39 -27.51 -11.63
N SER A 593 3.44 -26.44 -12.39
CA SER A 593 4.34 -26.29 -13.53
C SER A 593 5.81 -26.29 -13.13
N ARG A 594 6.10 -25.82 -11.91
CA ARG A 594 7.44 -25.76 -11.34
C ARG A 594 7.71 -26.97 -10.45
N ALA A 595 8.85 -27.60 -10.64
CA ALA A 595 9.27 -28.74 -9.83
C ALA A 595 9.67 -28.35 -8.38
N ASP A 596 10.12 -27.11 -8.19
CA ASP A 596 10.53 -26.50 -6.92
C ASP A 596 9.38 -25.83 -6.15
N ALA A 597 8.16 -25.82 -6.68
CA ALA A 597 6.99 -25.25 -6.02
C ALA A 597 6.78 -25.83 -4.62
N LYS A 598 6.36 -24.96 -3.68
CA LYS A 598 5.95 -25.30 -2.32
C LYS A 598 4.56 -24.76 -2.03
N LEU A 599 3.56 -25.52 -2.42
CA LEU A 599 2.16 -25.20 -2.22
C LEU A 599 1.82 -25.37 -0.75
N VAL A 600 1.59 -24.26 -0.04
CA VAL A 600 1.40 -24.24 1.43
C VAL A 600 -0.01 -23.87 1.85
N ALA A 601 -0.81 -23.31 0.94
CA ALA A 601 -2.20 -22.98 1.18
C ALA A 601 -3.02 -23.20 -0.07
N LEU A 602 -4.34 -23.40 0.11
CA LEU A 602 -5.27 -23.72 -0.96
C LEU A 602 -6.63 -23.08 -0.69
N THR A 603 -7.27 -22.56 -1.72
CA THR A 603 -8.65 -22.07 -1.69
C THR A 603 -9.39 -22.44 -2.96
N VAL A 604 -10.72 -22.47 -2.89
CA VAL A 604 -11.61 -22.64 -4.04
C VAL A 604 -12.04 -21.28 -4.53
N ARG A 605 -11.92 -21.01 -5.83
CA ARG A 605 -12.37 -19.78 -6.50
C ARG A 605 -13.25 -20.16 -7.69
N GLY A 606 -14.55 -20.00 -7.53
CA GLY A 606 -15.50 -20.52 -8.53
C GLY A 606 -15.25 -22.00 -8.84
N ASP A 607 -15.00 -22.31 -10.12
CA ASP A 607 -14.68 -23.66 -10.59
C ASP A 607 -13.18 -23.97 -10.60
N THR A 608 -12.36 -23.12 -9.98
CA THR A 608 -10.89 -23.26 -9.98
C THR A 608 -10.35 -23.42 -8.57
N LEU A 609 -9.12 -23.93 -8.48
CA LEU A 609 -8.35 -24.00 -7.25
C LEU A 609 -7.20 -23.02 -7.32
N VAL A 610 -6.99 -22.25 -6.26
CA VAL A 610 -5.86 -21.32 -6.15
C VAL A 610 -4.97 -21.78 -5.01
N ALA A 611 -3.72 -22.06 -5.32
CA ALA A 611 -2.72 -22.49 -4.36
C ALA A 611 -1.62 -21.43 -4.17
N ALA A 612 -1.24 -21.20 -2.92
CA ALA A 612 -0.13 -20.33 -2.57
C ALA A 612 1.21 -21.09 -2.65
N ASP A 613 2.07 -20.68 -3.56
CA ASP A 613 3.46 -21.16 -3.66
C ASP A 613 4.39 -20.25 -2.87
N ARG A 614 4.85 -20.74 -1.72
CA ARG A 614 5.74 -19.97 -0.83
C ARG A 614 7.15 -19.78 -1.38
N GLU A 615 7.68 -20.77 -2.10
CA GLU A 615 9.05 -20.69 -2.61
C GLU A 615 9.20 -19.64 -3.71
N ASN A 616 8.20 -19.54 -4.55
CA ASN A 616 8.20 -18.64 -5.69
C ASN A 616 7.42 -17.35 -5.44
N ALA A 617 6.79 -17.20 -4.25
CA ALA A 617 5.91 -16.09 -3.89
C ALA A 617 4.83 -15.84 -4.96
N THR A 618 4.12 -16.89 -5.39
CA THR A 618 3.08 -16.81 -6.42
C THR A 618 1.78 -17.45 -5.96
N LEU A 619 0.69 -17.07 -6.64
CA LEU A 619 -0.57 -17.80 -6.62
C LEU A 619 -0.69 -18.63 -7.90
N ALA A 620 -0.68 -19.95 -7.76
CA ALA A 620 -0.86 -20.88 -8.87
C ALA A 620 -2.36 -21.21 -9.01
N VAL A 621 -2.93 -20.95 -10.19
CA VAL A 621 -4.33 -21.24 -10.52
C VAL A 621 -4.42 -22.57 -11.26
N PHE A 622 -5.30 -23.45 -10.80
CA PHE A 622 -5.57 -24.75 -11.42
C PHE A 622 -7.01 -24.78 -11.94
N ALA A 623 -7.17 -25.16 -13.19
CA ALA A 623 -8.45 -25.26 -13.87
C ALA A 623 -8.53 -26.53 -14.75
N LYS A 624 -9.75 -26.94 -15.12
CA LYS A 624 -9.94 -27.98 -16.14
C LYS A 624 -9.66 -27.40 -17.53
N ASP A 625 -8.83 -28.09 -18.30
CA ASP A 625 -8.61 -27.75 -19.71
C ASP A 625 -9.82 -28.14 -20.58
N SER A 626 -9.77 -27.88 -21.86
CA SER A 626 -10.84 -28.24 -22.83
C SER A 626 -11.14 -29.73 -22.91
N ALA A 627 -10.24 -30.58 -22.43
CA ALA A 627 -10.43 -32.04 -22.34
C ALA A 627 -10.96 -32.51 -20.98
N GLY A 628 -11.23 -31.56 -20.06
CA GLY A 628 -11.69 -31.82 -18.71
C GLY A 628 -10.60 -32.26 -17.74
N LYS A 629 -9.32 -32.15 -18.12
CA LYS A 629 -8.19 -32.51 -17.28
C LYS A 629 -7.73 -31.30 -16.45
N TRP A 630 -7.48 -31.50 -15.18
CA TRP A 630 -6.92 -30.48 -14.30
C TRP A 630 -5.47 -30.19 -14.64
N THR A 631 -5.16 -28.89 -14.86
CA THR A 631 -3.80 -28.37 -15.14
C THR A 631 -3.62 -27.04 -14.44
N GLN A 632 -2.38 -26.64 -14.17
CA GLN A 632 -2.11 -25.26 -13.79
C GLN A 632 -2.35 -24.37 -15.02
N SER A 633 -3.33 -23.49 -14.93
CA SER A 633 -3.76 -22.61 -16.03
C SER A 633 -3.07 -21.26 -15.99
N ASP A 634 -2.73 -20.74 -14.80
CA ASP A 634 -2.10 -19.44 -14.63
C ASP A 634 -1.21 -19.39 -13.37
N GLU A 635 -0.40 -18.32 -13.25
CA GLU A 635 0.48 -18.05 -12.12
C GLU A 635 0.61 -16.53 -11.93
N HIS A 636 0.26 -16.05 -10.74
CA HIS A 636 0.30 -14.61 -10.41
C HIS A 636 1.34 -14.36 -9.34
N PRO A 637 2.37 -13.52 -9.59
CA PRO A 637 3.34 -13.14 -8.57
C PRO A 637 2.69 -12.29 -7.47
N VAL A 638 3.15 -12.49 -6.24
CA VAL A 638 2.75 -11.71 -5.06
C VAL A 638 4.00 -11.12 -4.45
N THR A 639 4.28 -9.88 -4.79
CA THR A 639 5.52 -9.22 -4.37
C THR A 639 5.29 -8.25 -3.23
N GLY A 640 6.28 -8.13 -2.35
CA GLY A 640 6.26 -7.17 -1.24
C GLY A 640 5.25 -7.48 -0.13
N PHE A 641 4.67 -8.68 -0.11
CA PHE A 641 3.78 -9.14 0.95
C PHE A 641 4.06 -10.62 1.29
N LYS A 642 4.42 -10.88 2.54
CA LYS A 642 4.61 -12.25 3.03
C LYS A 642 3.28 -12.82 3.46
N PHE A 643 2.85 -13.90 2.83
CA PHE A 643 1.56 -14.52 3.07
C PHE A 643 1.64 -16.00 3.40
N GLY A 644 0.59 -16.52 4.03
CA GLY A 644 0.40 -17.92 4.35
C GLY A 644 -0.97 -18.40 3.88
N PRO A 645 -2.00 -18.45 4.75
CA PRO A 645 -3.35 -18.86 4.36
C PRO A 645 -3.95 -17.97 3.29
N VAL A 646 -4.78 -18.57 2.42
CA VAL A 646 -5.52 -17.87 1.36
C VAL A 646 -7.00 -18.20 1.43
N ARG A 647 -7.87 -17.25 1.01
CA ARG A 647 -9.31 -17.44 0.91
C ARG A 647 -9.82 -16.73 -0.34
N ALA A 648 -10.72 -17.36 -1.08
CA ALA A 648 -11.39 -16.70 -2.19
C ALA A 648 -12.69 -16.02 -1.72
N GLY A 649 -13.04 -14.93 -2.39
CA GLY A 649 -14.27 -14.19 -2.18
C GLY A 649 -14.29 -12.94 -3.04
N ASN A 650 -15.44 -12.31 -3.16
CA ASN A 650 -15.54 -11.02 -3.83
C ASN A 650 -15.22 -9.90 -2.81
N PHE A 651 -14.06 -9.29 -2.87
CA PHE A 651 -13.59 -8.27 -1.92
C PHE A 651 -13.39 -6.89 -2.55
N SER A 652 -13.35 -6.82 -3.88
CA SER A 652 -13.01 -5.58 -4.60
C SER A 652 -14.21 -4.79 -5.09
N GLY A 653 -15.43 -5.24 -4.77
CA GLY A 653 -16.68 -4.63 -5.24
C GLY A 653 -17.03 -4.93 -6.69
N GLY A 654 -16.24 -5.74 -7.40
CA GLY A 654 -16.47 -6.22 -8.76
C GLY A 654 -17.40 -7.42 -8.82
N THR A 655 -17.43 -8.12 -9.95
CA THR A 655 -18.22 -9.35 -10.16
C THR A 655 -17.39 -10.63 -10.02
N SER A 656 -16.06 -10.51 -10.07
CA SER A 656 -15.12 -11.63 -9.96
C SER A 656 -14.73 -11.88 -8.51
N GLU A 657 -14.46 -13.15 -8.17
CA GLU A 657 -13.85 -13.47 -6.89
C GLU A 657 -12.35 -13.14 -6.90
N ASP A 658 -11.90 -12.48 -5.84
CA ASP A 658 -10.51 -12.17 -5.54
C ASP A 658 -9.92 -13.21 -4.58
N VAL A 659 -8.64 -13.07 -4.26
CA VAL A 659 -7.98 -13.91 -3.26
C VAL A 659 -7.48 -13.05 -2.10
N LEU A 660 -8.01 -13.28 -0.91
CA LEU A 660 -7.51 -12.73 0.33
C LEU A 660 -6.29 -13.53 0.78
N LEU A 661 -5.20 -12.83 1.02
CA LEU A 661 -3.91 -13.34 1.49
C LEU A 661 -3.73 -12.94 2.95
N VAL A 662 -3.53 -13.88 3.85
CA VAL A 662 -3.27 -13.59 5.26
C VAL A 662 -1.78 -13.53 5.50
N GLY A 663 -1.28 -12.39 6.02
CA GLY A 663 0.11 -12.16 6.37
C GLY A 663 0.32 -11.95 7.87
N ASP A 664 1.57 -11.70 8.24
CA ASP A 664 1.93 -11.39 9.63
C ASP A 664 1.53 -9.96 10.01
N ASP A 665 1.55 -9.03 9.05
CA ASP A 665 1.32 -7.58 9.24
C ASP A 665 -0.08 -7.13 8.84
N GLY A 666 -1.01 -8.06 8.61
CA GLY A 666 -2.35 -7.76 8.11
C GLY A 666 -2.82 -8.77 7.06
N PHE A 667 -3.65 -8.32 6.15
CA PHE A 667 -4.07 -9.11 5.00
C PHE A 667 -3.98 -8.30 3.70
N ALA A 668 -4.02 -8.98 2.57
CA ALA A 668 -4.03 -8.34 1.28
C ALA A 668 -5.08 -8.97 0.37
N ILE A 669 -5.61 -8.17 -0.57
CA ILE A 669 -6.49 -8.64 -1.63
C ILE A 669 -5.71 -8.70 -2.93
N ALA A 670 -5.61 -9.88 -3.52
CA ALA A 670 -5.05 -10.11 -4.84
C ALA A 670 -6.19 -10.27 -5.84
N ARG A 671 -6.31 -9.33 -6.78
CA ARG A 671 -7.22 -9.44 -7.92
C ARG A 671 -6.55 -10.28 -9.00
N LEU A 672 -7.20 -11.36 -9.44
CA LEU A 672 -6.64 -12.23 -10.49
C LEU A 672 -7.14 -11.86 -11.89
N ASP A 673 -8.28 -11.17 -11.99
CA ASP A 673 -8.94 -10.81 -13.26
C ASP A 673 -9.10 -9.29 -13.33
N GLY A 674 -8.24 -8.57 -14.06
CA GLY A 674 -8.40 -7.16 -14.41
C GLY A 674 -8.68 -6.16 -13.28
N GLY A 675 -8.84 -4.88 -13.60
CA GLY A 675 -9.20 -3.82 -12.65
C GLY A 675 -8.13 -3.54 -11.59
N ARG A 676 -6.87 -3.87 -11.87
CA ARG A 676 -5.72 -3.62 -11.00
C ARG A 676 -5.15 -2.25 -11.29
N LEU A 677 -4.67 -1.58 -10.26
CA LEU A 677 -3.86 -0.39 -10.45
C LEU A 677 -2.44 -0.79 -10.84
N ALA A 678 -1.84 -0.06 -11.76
CA ALA A 678 -0.46 -0.22 -12.18
C ALA A 678 0.21 1.14 -12.33
N LEU A 679 1.52 1.18 -12.19
CA LEU A 679 2.33 2.34 -12.53
C LEU A 679 2.89 2.14 -13.93
N GLU A 680 2.41 2.95 -14.89
CA GLU A 680 2.85 2.91 -16.28
C GLU A 680 3.93 3.96 -16.53
N GLU A 681 5.06 3.54 -17.11
CA GLU A 681 6.17 4.42 -17.44
C GLU A 681 5.77 5.39 -18.55
N VAL A 682 5.68 6.68 -18.24
CA VAL A 682 5.39 7.78 -19.17
C VAL A 682 6.68 8.28 -19.80
N ALA A 683 7.72 8.44 -19.00
CA ALA A 683 9.00 8.94 -19.47
C ALA A 683 10.14 8.35 -18.63
N ASN A 684 11.33 8.27 -19.21
CA ASN A 684 12.53 7.93 -18.48
C ASN A 684 13.75 8.65 -19.01
N PHE A 685 14.75 8.77 -18.15
CA PHE A 685 16.06 9.25 -18.53
C PHE A 685 17.17 8.46 -17.83
N ARG A 686 18.21 8.14 -18.55
CA ARG A 686 19.43 7.53 -18.00
C ARG A 686 20.66 8.23 -18.55
N ALA A 687 21.47 8.75 -17.66
CA ALA A 687 22.77 9.27 -18.07
C ALA A 687 23.82 8.15 -18.04
N ASP A 688 24.62 8.06 -19.10
CA ASP A 688 25.72 7.09 -19.25
C ASP A 688 26.98 7.53 -18.50
N ARG A 689 26.88 7.70 -17.16
CA ARG A 689 28.00 8.14 -16.32
C ARG A 689 28.22 7.21 -15.14
N ILE A 690 29.44 6.72 -14.99
CA ILE A 690 29.79 5.69 -13.99
C ILE A 690 29.67 6.22 -12.56
N GLN A 691 30.05 7.49 -12.32
CA GLN A 691 30.11 8.10 -10.98
C GLN A 691 28.83 8.82 -10.57
N GLN A 692 27.81 8.86 -11.41
CA GLN A 692 26.55 9.55 -11.14
C GLN A 692 25.83 8.95 -9.93
N VAL A 693 25.38 9.83 -9.02
CA VAL A 693 24.58 9.50 -7.83
C VAL A 693 23.50 10.58 -7.69
N ASP A 694 22.51 10.54 -8.60
CA ASP A 694 21.35 11.42 -8.47
C ASP A 694 20.58 11.04 -7.19
N HIS A 695 20.21 12.05 -6.40
CA HIS A 695 19.60 11.87 -5.08
C HIS A 695 18.49 12.86 -4.77
N GLU A 696 18.23 13.79 -5.67
CA GLU A 696 17.16 14.78 -5.58
C GLU A 696 16.57 15.00 -6.95
N VAL A 697 15.26 15.14 -7.05
CA VAL A 697 14.55 15.60 -8.24
C VAL A 697 13.45 16.56 -7.82
N ILE A 698 13.49 17.76 -8.39
CA ILE A 698 12.44 18.77 -8.21
C ILE A 698 11.91 19.19 -9.58
N ALA A 699 10.66 19.63 -9.62
CA ALA A 699 9.95 19.98 -10.83
C ALA A 699 9.53 21.46 -10.84
N GLY A 700 9.63 22.10 -12.00
CA GLY A 700 9.19 23.47 -12.23
C GLY A 700 9.50 23.90 -13.65
N ASP A 701 8.80 24.89 -14.17
CA ASP A 701 9.16 25.53 -15.46
C ASP A 701 10.30 26.50 -15.22
N VAL A 702 11.54 26.05 -15.41
CA VAL A 702 12.76 26.85 -15.14
C VAL A 702 13.04 27.89 -16.23
N ASN A 703 12.65 27.60 -17.47
CA ASN A 703 12.97 28.47 -18.61
C ASN A 703 11.78 29.32 -19.11
N GLY A 704 10.59 29.20 -18.48
CA GLY A 704 9.38 29.93 -18.82
C GLY A 704 8.83 29.59 -20.22
N ASP A 705 9.01 28.32 -20.66
CA ASP A 705 8.48 27.87 -21.98
C ASP A 705 7.10 27.22 -21.88
N GLY A 706 6.59 27.01 -20.67
CA GLY A 706 5.30 26.39 -20.38
C GLY A 706 5.33 24.88 -20.27
N PHE A 707 6.49 24.23 -20.44
CA PHE A 707 6.71 22.83 -20.17
C PHE A 707 7.33 22.62 -18.78
N LEU A 708 7.16 21.45 -18.23
CA LEU A 708 7.75 21.11 -16.95
C LEU A 708 9.22 20.71 -17.16
N ASP A 709 10.10 21.28 -16.35
CA ASP A 709 11.49 20.87 -16.25
C ASP A 709 11.72 20.09 -14.96
N LEU A 710 12.67 19.16 -15.00
CA LEU A 710 13.16 18.43 -13.84
C LEU A 710 14.60 18.81 -13.55
N VAL A 711 14.83 19.35 -12.37
CA VAL A 711 16.17 19.62 -11.87
C VAL A 711 16.63 18.45 -11.03
N THR A 712 17.76 17.84 -11.40
CA THR A 712 18.37 16.71 -10.68
C THR A 712 19.68 17.13 -10.02
N LEU A 713 19.89 16.66 -8.79
CA LEU A 713 21.15 16.85 -8.06
C LEU A 713 21.93 15.55 -8.02
N ASP A 714 23.19 15.62 -8.41
CA ASP A 714 24.12 14.50 -8.44
C ASP A 714 25.26 14.70 -7.45
N ALA A 715 25.23 13.92 -6.36
CA ALA A 715 26.28 13.94 -5.35
C ALA A 715 27.59 13.27 -5.80
N GLY A 716 27.54 12.38 -6.80
CA GLY A 716 28.73 11.66 -7.31
C GLY A 716 29.69 12.56 -8.11
N GLU A 717 29.13 13.45 -8.93
CA GLU A 717 29.88 14.40 -9.75
C GLU A 717 29.74 15.85 -9.26
N GLN A 718 29.04 16.11 -8.18
CA GLN A 718 28.69 17.43 -7.63
C GLN A 718 28.11 18.35 -8.70
N SER A 719 27.10 17.84 -9.41
CA SER A 719 26.51 18.53 -10.56
C SER A 719 25.00 18.71 -10.42
N LEU A 720 24.50 19.72 -11.12
CA LEU A 720 23.09 19.94 -11.38
C LEU A 720 22.81 19.55 -12.83
N GLY A 721 21.72 18.81 -13.06
CA GLY A 721 21.19 18.51 -14.37
C GLY A 721 19.79 19.10 -14.54
N VAL A 722 19.46 19.58 -15.73
CA VAL A 722 18.11 20.00 -16.10
C VAL A 722 17.64 19.13 -17.26
N LEU A 723 16.48 18.54 -17.09
CA LEU A 723 15.78 17.75 -18.07
C LEU A 723 14.44 18.44 -18.36
N SER A 724 14.01 18.54 -19.62
CA SER A 724 12.75 19.14 -19.97
C SER A 724 11.82 18.13 -20.63
N PHE A 725 10.53 18.23 -20.37
CA PHE A 725 9.55 17.47 -21.14
C PHE A 725 9.30 18.12 -22.50
N SER A 726 9.37 17.31 -23.56
CA SER A 726 8.98 17.76 -24.91
C SER A 726 7.46 17.64 -25.09
N GLU A 727 6.90 18.30 -26.11
CA GLU A 727 5.50 18.12 -26.52
C GLU A 727 5.07 16.65 -26.73
N GLY A 728 6.01 15.76 -27.07
CA GLY A 728 5.77 14.31 -27.22
C GLY A 728 5.89 13.51 -25.93
N GLY A 729 5.97 14.17 -24.75
CA GLY A 729 6.10 13.50 -23.45
C GLY A 729 7.48 12.87 -23.20
N LYS A 730 8.49 13.13 -24.03
CA LYS A 730 9.85 12.61 -23.81
C LYS A 730 10.64 13.55 -22.90
N LEU A 731 11.42 12.95 -22.02
CA LEU A 731 12.33 13.66 -21.15
C LEU A 731 13.69 13.84 -21.82
N LEU A 732 14.06 15.10 -22.09
CA LEU A 732 15.26 15.46 -22.83
C LEU A 732 16.27 16.17 -21.93
N PRO A 733 17.56 15.79 -21.95
CA PRO A 733 18.58 16.50 -21.22
C PRO A 733 18.88 17.87 -21.88
N MET A 734 18.71 18.95 -21.12
CA MET A 734 18.91 20.31 -21.61
C MET A 734 20.27 20.86 -21.22
N THR A 735 20.60 20.82 -19.96
CA THR A 735 21.91 21.29 -19.47
C THR A 735 22.37 20.48 -18.28
N ARG A 736 23.68 20.43 -18.09
CA ARG A 736 24.32 19.87 -16.92
C ARG A 736 25.62 20.57 -16.64
N PHE A 737 25.85 20.94 -15.42
CA PHE A 737 27.10 21.58 -15.02
C PHE A 737 27.52 21.20 -13.61
N ARG A 738 28.81 21.28 -13.32
CA ARG A 738 29.32 21.11 -11.97
C ARG A 738 29.03 22.34 -11.13
N VAL A 739 28.51 22.13 -9.95
CA VAL A 739 28.21 23.17 -8.97
C VAL A 739 29.49 23.61 -8.26
N PHE A 740 30.37 22.65 -7.96
CA PHE A 740 31.69 22.92 -7.36
C PHE A 740 32.68 21.79 -7.65
N GLU A 741 33.99 22.06 -7.46
CA GLU A 741 35.01 21.02 -7.58
C GLU A 741 35.31 20.36 -6.23
N THR A 742 35.40 19.05 -6.19
CA THR A 742 35.72 18.24 -4.99
C THR A 742 37.00 18.62 -4.29
N ARG A 743 37.94 19.24 -4.99
CA ARG A 743 39.23 19.67 -4.45
C ARG A 743 39.15 20.85 -3.47
N LEU A 744 38.05 21.61 -3.46
CA LEU A 744 37.84 22.72 -2.54
C LEU A 744 37.54 22.29 -1.10
N PHE A 745 37.21 21.02 -0.91
CA PHE A 745 36.81 20.47 0.37
C PHE A 745 37.80 19.38 0.81
N GLN A 746 38.90 19.78 1.43
CA GLN A 746 39.85 18.81 1.98
C GLN A 746 39.34 18.13 3.23
N ALA A 747 39.48 16.81 3.20
CA ALA A 747 39.61 15.82 4.26
C ALA A 747 38.93 16.10 5.61
N GLY A 748 37.92 15.31 5.91
CA GLY A 748 37.52 15.09 7.29
C GLY A 748 36.08 14.65 7.53
N GLU A 749 35.11 15.04 6.73
CA GLU A 749 33.74 14.57 6.87
C GLU A 749 33.21 13.99 5.54
N PRO A 750 32.64 12.79 5.53
CA PRO A 750 31.99 12.26 4.34
C PRO A 750 30.77 13.13 4.03
N ARG A 751 30.84 13.88 2.93
CA ARG A 751 29.69 14.63 2.40
C ARG A 751 29.03 13.76 1.37
N GLU A 752 28.11 12.93 1.86
CA GLU A 752 27.49 11.93 1.00
C GLU A 752 26.56 12.53 -0.05
N PHE A 753 25.97 13.73 0.21
CA PHE A 753 25.01 14.35 -0.68
C PHE A 753 25.20 15.87 -0.74
N GLU A 754 26.08 16.33 -1.64
CA GLU A 754 26.27 17.74 -1.95
C GLU A 754 26.28 17.96 -3.47
N PRO A 755 25.52 18.92 -4.05
CA PRO A 755 24.55 19.81 -3.38
C PRO A 755 23.43 19.02 -2.73
N SER A 756 22.88 19.49 -1.58
CA SER A 756 22.02 18.65 -0.75
C SER A 756 20.51 18.86 -0.95
N MET A 757 20.12 20.05 -1.41
CA MET A 757 18.73 20.42 -1.70
C MET A 757 18.68 21.45 -2.81
N ALA A 758 17.55 21.51 -3.53
CA ALA A 758 17.25 22.57 -4.49
C ALA A 758 15.84 23.12 -4.27
N LEU A 759 15.65 24.39 -4.66
CA LEU A 759 14.36 25.07 -4.74
C LEU A 759 14.25 25.76 -6.11
N ILE A 760 13.05 25.82 -6.66
CA ILE A 760 12.69 26.57 -7.87
C ILE A 760 11.68 27.65 -7.48
N GLY A 761 11.89 28.89 -7.93
CA GLY A 761 11.00 30.01 -7.68
C GLY A 761 11.61 31.32 -8.13
N ASP A 762 10.83 32.40 -8.18
CA ASP A 762 11.31 33.75 -8.50
C ASP A 762 11.97 34.40 -7.27
N PHE A 763 13.24 34.11 -7.06
CA PHE A 763 14.04 34.66 -5.96
C PHE A 763 14.75 35.97 -6.31
N THR A 764 14.62 36.42 -7.55
CA THR A 764 15.15 37.68 -8.03
C THR A 764 14.09 38.77 -8.16
N GLY A 765 12.82 38.41 -8.23
CA GLY A 765 11.68 39.33 -8.39
C GLY A 765 11.53 39.85 -9.81
N ASP A 766 12.04 39.13 -10.81
CA ASP A 766 11.95 39.49 -12.23
C ASP A 766 10.84 38.74 -12.99
N GLY A 767 10.13 37.83 -12.31
CA GLY A 767 9.04 37.04 -12.84
C GLY A 767 9.47 35.75 -13.52
N ALA A 768 10.77 35.42 -13.52
CA ALA A 768 11.30 34.14 -13.99
C ALA A 768 11.65 33.21 -12.80
N ASN A 769 11.56 31.90 -13.02
CA ASN A 769 11.95 30.95 -11.97
C ASN A 769 13.46 30.73 -11.93
N ASP A 770 14.04 31.01 -10.80
CA ASP A 770 15.45 30.78 -10.50
C ASP A 770 15.66 29.42 -9.82
N ILE A 771 16.92 28.97 -9.72
CA ILE A 771 17.28 27.78 -8.94
C ILE A 771 18.14 28.19 -7.75
N VAL A 772 17.75 27.75 -6.55
CA VAL A 772 18.57 27.86 -5.33
C VAL A 772 19.04 26.48 -4.92
N LEU A 773 20.36 26.32 -4.70
CA LEU A 773 20.98 25.11 -4.20
C LEU A 773 21.51 25.31 -2.79
N LEU A 774 21.26 24.36 -1.91
CA LEU A 774 21.94 24.29 -0.61
C LEU A 774 23.25 23.53 -0.73
N CYS A 775 24.36 24.22 -0.40
CA CYS A 775 25.68 23.62 -0.39
C CYS A 775 26.41 24.01 0.90
N HIS A 776 26.65 23.08 1.79
CA HIS A 776 27.44 23.19 3.00
C HIS A 776 27.23 24.47 3.87
N ASP A 777 27.92 25.61 3.48
CA ASP A 777 27.92 26.89 4.20
C ASP A 777 27.32 28.02 3.35
N ARG A 778 26.57 27.68 2.29
CA ARG A 778 26.01 28.66 1.36
C ARG A 778 24.80 28.16 0.63
N MET A 779 23.97 29.08 0.24
CA MET A 779 22.97 28.89 -0.81
C MET A 779 23.52 29.48 -2.10
N LEU A 780 23.43 28.76 -3.20
CA LEU A 780 23.84 29.17 -4.53
C LEU A 780 22.59 29.50 -5.33
N LEU A 781 22.40 30.77 -5.65
CA LEU A 781 21.29 31.23 -6.47
C LEU A 781 21.76 31.35 -7.91
N TYR A 782 21.11 30.66 -8.80
CA TYR A 782 21.26 30.72 -10.25
C TYR A 782 20.07 31.48 -10.84
N PRO A 783 20.17 32.80 -11.01
CA PRO A 783 19.14 33.61 -11.66
C PRO A 783 18.95 33.14 -13.09
N GLN A 784 17.71 33.03 -13.52
CA GLN A 784 17.42 32.74 -14.93
C GLN A 784 17.74 33.95 -15.80
N SER A 785 18.44 33.72 -16.89
CA SER A 785 18.66 34.77 -17.90
C SER A 785 17.39 35.02 -18.73
N PRO A 786 17.02 36.25 -18.99
CA PRO A 786 15.91 36.52 -19.89
C PRO A 786 16.18 35.96 -21.29
N LYS A 787 15.15 35.38 -21.92
CA LYS A 787 15.26 34.86 -23.28
C LYS A 787 15.86 35.95 -24.22
N PRO A 788 16.89 35.62 -25.02
CA PRO A 788 17.40 36.57 -25.97
C PRO A 788 16.27 37.04 -26.90
N THR A 789 15.95 38.33 -26.89
CA THR A 789 14.99 38.90 -27.84
C THR A 789 15.49 38.60 -29.23
N LYS A 790 14.74 37.83 -30.05
CA LYS A 790 15.05 37.62 -31.47
C LYS A 790 15.23 39.03 -32.08
N SER A 791 16.46 39.45 -32.34
CA SER A 791 16.70 40.64 -33.13
C SER A 791 16.08 40.38 -34.49
N THR A 792 14.96 41.11 -34.78
CA THR A 792 14.35 41.06 -36.11
C THR A 792 15.44 41.44 -37.12
N PRO A 793 15.69 40.63 -38.17
CA PRO A 793 16.68 40.92 -39.19
C PRO A 793 16.45 42.19 -39.96
#